data_a01a15b3c9c08681ec7cb2b9073de485
#
_entry.id   a01a15b3c9c08681ec7cb2b9073de485
#
_cell.length_a   1.000
_cell.length_b   1.000
_cell.length_c   1.000
_cell.angle_alpha   90.00
_cell.angle_beta   90.00
_cell.angle_gamma   90.00
#
_symmetry.space_group_name_H-M   'P 1'
#
loop_
_entity.id
_entity.type
_entity.pdbx_description
1 polymer ?
#
loop_
_entity_poly.entity_id
_entity_poly.type
_entity_poly.pdbx_seq_one_letter_code
_entity_poly.pdbx_strand_id
1 'polypeptide(L)'
;MKKTWVIIVNIFIMILMLVFVVFYSDQENKNATERQIEHFENTTVTMEHVTENYLEGEQRICDVWARYIGSKNMTIEEAVSFIRISHVSQKASAHIVFLDSLSGLSTRARQNSADDYTVSYERIDLLNDVSWISDIGDSINISRAYTNPVNGEQSIAFCNFISLCDPETGEAKDALLLRVLPISELGQKWVFPQEGFEDVELSMIDADGDYIIKGHSFKNSSFFEFYRSYNATDPSSTLKLFKTITSSTGSIVMNNSRGEECVLSYTPLTKTEGWTLLGFVPMDNLKVNSENWMLIGFVSAGLLILFIFDLTVMLYFNRRLQATAEEAASANKAKTDFLSTMSHDIRTPMNAIIGLTTIAEKNLGDTESVKENLRKISMASNHLLTLINDILDISKVESGKLNLSPQTFSIVETAENLVNLSQPMIKEKNIRFNFRTSRVDKEYLYADQLRLNQVYINILSNAIKYTQPGGTVDVDLREEESDLPGHVRLTYIVADTGMGMSPEFMETMYQPFSRQTDSRVNSVQGTGLGLAITKQMVDLMNGTIDCESEQGVGTTFTVILDLPVADRQREDMMLPALDVLIVDDDEILLETAIDTLESLGASVEHSTSGLEALEMIGKRHDAGKDYDIVILDWKMPDISGVDTIRKIRTETGSDTPVLLVSAYDWSDIEDAAKDAGANGFVSKPLFRSKLYDKINEILGTEAKSVEPENDYSDLQGINILIAEDNDINWEIISTMLGMFGITSERAENGRICVEKLAQAEKGSYDLIFMDIQMPEMNGLDATRKIRTLDDPWASSIPIIAMTADAFSENVTECLNAGMNGHIAKPIDIKLVIKEIRRIKEERRP
;
A
#
# COMPACT_ATOMS: atom_id res chain seq x y z
N MET A 1 23.17 24.59 -78.73
CA MET A 1 24.01 23.46 -78.31
C MET A 1 23.99 23.16 -76.85
N LYS A 2 24.15 24.12 -75.94
CA LYS A 2 24.13 23.77 -74.46
C LYS A 2 22.77 23.21 -73.95
N LYS A 3 21.62 23.72 -74.45
CA LYS A 3 20.32 23.21 -74.02
C LYS A 3 20.00 21.81 -74.54
N THR A 4 20.38 21.53 -75.78
CA THR A 4 20.21 20.21 -76.43
C THR A 4 21.08 19.16 -75.70
N TRP A 5 22.30 19.53 -75.33
CA TRP A 5 23.22 18.61 -74.61
C TRP A 5 22.69 18.24 -73.20
N VAL A 6 22.09 19.21 -72.53
CA VAL A 6 21.44 18.97 -71.24
C VAL A 6 20.26 18.03 -71.39
N ILE A 7 19.47 18.17 -72.43
CA ILE A 7 18.34 17.28 -72.74
C ILE A 7 18.85 15.89 -73.09
N ILE A 8 19.91 15.78 -73.91
CA ILE A 8 20.53 14.50 -74.32
C ILE A 8 21.14 13.83 -73.07
N VAL A 9 21.83 14.58 -72.21
CA VAL A 9 22.43 14.07 -70.99
C VAL A 9 21.33 13.62 -70.03
N ASN A 10 20.24 14.37 -69.91
CA ASN A 10 19.10 13.98 -69.09
C ASN A 10 18.38 12.76 -69.63
N ILE A 11 18.20 12.66 -70.96
CA ILE A 11 17.65 11.44 -71.58
C ILE A 11 18.60 10.26 -71.41
N PHE A 12 19.91 10.47 -71.55
CA PHE A 12 20.89 9.43 -71.34
C PHE A 12 20.97 8.99 -69.90
N ILE A 13 20.92 9.93 -68.96
CA ILE A 13 20.81 9.65 -67.51
C ILE A 13 19.47 8.91 -67.26
N MET A 14 18.37 9.31 -67.88
CA MET A 14 17.09 8.66 -67.80
C MET A 14 17.11 7.25 -68.34
N ILE A 15 17.76 6.99 -69.50
CA ILE A 15 17.95 5.65 -70.04
C ILE A 15 18.87 4.82 -69.17
N LEU A 16 19.96 5.41 -68.70
CA LEU A 16 20.93 4.77 -67.82
C LEU A 16 20.28 4.45 -66.46
N MET A 17 19.45 5.35 -65.95
CA MET A 17 18.57 5.09 -64.79
C MET A 17 17.57 4.01 -65.10
N LEU A 18 16.95 3.99 -66.25
CA LEU A 18 15.99 2.96 -66.63
C LEU A 18 16.63 1.58 -66.69
N VAL A 19 17.79 1.46 -67.32
CA VAL A 19 18.61 0.23 -67.37
C VAL A 19 19.09 -0.14 -65.97
N PHE A 20 19.52 0.85 -65.18
CA PHE A 20 19.92 0.65 -63.78
C PHE A 20 18.70 0.22 -62.94
N VAL A 21 17.52 0.83 -63.15
CA VAL A 21 16.28 0.48 -62.49
C VAL A 21 15.81 -0.93 -62.79
N VAL A 22 15.94 -1.33 -64.09
CA VAL A 22 15.59 -2.72 -64.50
C VAL A 22 16.58 -3.72 -63.88
N PHE A 23 17.88 -3.45 -63.97
CA PHE A 23 18.90 -4.31 -63.35
C PHE A 23 18.80 -4.30 -61.84
N TYR A 24 18.65 -3.11 -61.25
CA TYR A 24 18.45 -2.92 -59.81
C TYR A 24 17.15 -3.53 -59.33
N SER A 25 16.06 -3.45 -60.15
CA SER A 25 14.79 -4.07 -59.87
C SER A 25 14.88 -5.60 -59.79
N ASP A 26 15.59 -6.24 -60.75
CA ASP A 26 15.77 -7.69 -60.71
C ASP A 26 16.63 -8.12 -59.51
N GLN A 27 17.72 -7.36 -59.23
CA GLN A 27 18.56 -7.60 -58.07
C GLN A 27 17.81 -7.27 -56.75
N GLU A 28 17.07 -6.17 -56.77
CA GLU A 28 16.31 -5.76 -55.59
C GLU A 28 15.10 -6.69 -55.34
N ASN A 29 14.47 -7.25 -56.38
CA ASN A 29 13.45 -8.27 -56.21
C ASN A 29 14.01 -9.54 -55.56
N LYS A 30 15.24 -9.95 -55.92
CA LYS A 30 15.91 -11.06 -55.26
C LYS A 30 16.28 -10.72 -53.82
N ASN A 31 16.90 -9.57 -53.64
CA ASN A 31 17.26 -9.07 -52.30
C ASN A 31 16.02 -8.78 -51.46
N ALA A 32 14.92 -8.33 -52.07
CA ALA A 32 13.69 -8.06 -51.35
C ALA A 32 13.01 -9.38 -50.92
N THR A 33 13.09 -10.41 -51.75
CA THR A 33 12.59 -11.73 -51.34
C THR A 33 13.44 -12.33 -50.22
N GLU A 34 14.78 -12.21 -50.33
CA GLU A 34 15.69 -12.64 -49.23
C GLU A 34 15.40 -11.88 -47.92
N ARG A 35 15.21 -10.54 -47.98
CA ARG A 35 14.86 -9.71 -46.85
C ARG A 35 13.49 -10.06 -46.27
N GLN A 36 12.52 -10.42 -47.11
CA GLN A 36 11.21 -10.88 -46.61
C GLN A 36 11.31 -12.23 -45.90
N ILE A 37 12.18 -13.12 -46.38
CA ILE A 37 12.45 -14.39 -45.73
C ILE A 37 13.15 -14.11 -44.35
N GLU A 38 14.15 -13.22 -44.33
CA GLU A 38 14.84 -12.82 -43.11
C GLU A 38 13.88 -12.11 -42.12
N HIS A 39 12.99 -11.27 -42.64
CA HIS A 39 11.99 -10.61 -41.82
C HIS A 39 10.98 -11.60 -41.24
N PHE A 40 10.59 -12.60 -42.02
CA PHE A 40 9.75 -13.70 -41.56
C PHE A 40 10.46 -14.53 -40.50
N GLU A 41 11.74 -14.83 -40.68
CA GLU A 41 12.57 -15.49 -39.66
C GLU A 41 12.64 -14.70 -38.35
N ASN A 42 12.94 -13.41 -38.42
CA ASN A 42 12.99 -12.52 -37.26
C ASN A 42 11.63 -12.37 -36.56
N THR A 43 10.53 -12.42 -37.32
CA THR A 43 9.18 -12.39 -36.76
C THR A 43 8.89 -13.69 -36.02
N THR A 44 9.34 -14.83 -36.55
CA THR A 44 9.22 -16.14 -35.87
C THR A 44 10.02 -16.14 -34.53
N VAL A 45 11.21 -15.56 -34.53
CA VAL A 45 12.01 -15.37 -33.29
C VAL A 45 11.26 -14.47 -32.29
N THR A 46 10.64 -13.39 -32.78
CA THR A 46 9.83 -12.53 -31.89
C THR A 46 8.66 -13.28 -31.28
N MET A 47 7.99 -14.16 -32.06
CA MET A 47 6.92 -15.00 -31.56
C MET A 47 7.42 -16.07 -30.58
N GLU A 48 8.63 -16.57 -30.77
CA GLU A 48 9.29 -17.45 -29.78
C GLU A 48 9.44 -16.71 -28.45
N HIS A 49 10.01 -15.51 -28.43
CA HIS A 49 10.12 -14.72 -27.19
C HIS A 49 8.76 -14.42 -26.55
N VAL A 50 7.74 -14.09 -27.33
CA VAL A 50 6.38 -13.90 -26.81
C VAL A 50 5.88 -15.20 -26.17
N THR A 51 6.13 -16.31 -26.82
CA THR A 51 5.75 -17.64 -26.33
C THR A 51 6.49 -17.97 -25.04
N GLU A 52 7.81 -17.81 -24.99
CA GLU A 52 8.61 -18.07 -23.81
C GLU A 52 8.20 -17.18 -22.63
N ASN A 53 8.04 -15.88 -22.83
CA ASN A 53 7.59 -14.96 -21.78
C ASN A 53 6.21 -15.32 -21.24
N TYR A 54 5.32 -15.77 -22.12
CA TYR A 54 4.00 -16.23 -21.72
C TYR A 54 4.11 -17.52 -20.88
N LEU A 55 4.87 -18.52 -21.35
CA LEU A 55 5.10 -19.77 -20.65
C LEU A 55 5.77 -19.52 -19.28
N GLU A 56 6.78 -18.65 -19.22
CA GLU A 56 7.39 -18.23 -17.95
C GLU A 56 6.39 -17.55 -17.01
N GLY A 57 5.54 -16.71 -17.54
CA GLY A 57 4.49 -16.06 -16.75
C GLY A 57 3.57 -17.07 -16.08
N GLU A 58 3.17 -18.10 -16.84
CA GLU A 58 2.32 -19.18 -16.35
C GLU A 58 3.06 -20.07 -15.33
N GLN A 59 4.35 -20.39 -15.58
CA GLN A 59 5.20 -21.09 -14.61
C GLN A 59 5.35 -20.32 -13.29
N ARG A 60 5.63 -19.01 -13.36
CA ARG A 60 5.75 -18.15 -12.15
C ARG A 60 4.48 -18.17 -11.30
N ILE A 61 3.32 -18.20 -11.93
CA ILE A 61 2.05 -18.33 -11.20
C ILE A 61 2.01 -19.67 -10.46
N CYS A 62 2.38 -20.75 -11.14
CA CYS A 62 2.47 -22.09 -10.54
C CYS A 62 3.45 -22.11 -9.36
N ASP A 63 4.62 -21.50 -9.51
CA ASP A 63 5.67 -21.41 -8.49
C ASP A 63 5.23 -20.62 -7.25
N VAL A 64 4.52 -19.52 -7.46
CA VAL A 64 3.97 -18.70 -6.37
C VAL A 64 2.94 -19.51 -5.58
N TRP A 65 2.05 -20.20 -6.26
CA TRP A 65 1.07 -21.06 -5.62
C TRP A 65 1.72 -22.19 -4.86
N ALA A 66 2.68 -22.88 -5.47
CA ALA A 66 3.40 -24.00 -4.84
C ALA A 66 4.09 -23.57 -3.54
N ARG A 67 4.83 -22.45 -3.59
CA ARG A 67 5.50 -21.89 -2.40
C ARG A 67 4.52 -21.50 -1.31
N TYR A 68 3.41 -20.87 -1.66
CA TYR A 68 2.42 -20.48 -0.67
C TYR A 68 1.75 -21.68 -0.01
N ILE A 69 1.30 -22.66 -0.81
CA ILE A 69 0.68 -23.91 -0.33
C ILE A 69 1.63 -24.66 0.61
N GLY A 70 2.88 -24.84 0.19
CA GLY A 70 3.90 -25.52 1.00
C GLY A 70 4.20 -24.77 2.31
N SER A 71 4.26 -23.43 2.27
CA SER A 71 4.53 -22.61 3.47
C SER A 71 3.42 -22.66 4.53
N LYS A 72 2.20 -23.03 4.14
CA LYS A 72 1.02 -23.06 5.00
C LYS A 72 0.61 -24.47 5.44
N ASN A 73 1.27 -25.48 4.95
CA ASN A 73 0.98 -26.89 5.24
C ASN A 73 -0.52 -27.22 5.06
N MET A 74 -1.06 -26.85 3.91
CA MET A 74 -2.49 -26.93 3.59
C MET A 74 -2.93 -28.36 3.31
N THR A 75 -4.22 -28.64 3.54
CA THR A 75 -4.88 -29.81 2.97
C THR A 75 -5.11 -29.60 1.45
N ILE A 76 -5.48 -30.66 0.73
CA ILE A 76 -5.77 -30.53 -0.71
C ILE A 76 -6.96 -29.60 -0.97
N GLU A 77 -8.01 -29.66 -0.15
CA GLU A 77 -9.19 -28.83 -0.27
C GLU A 77 -8.89 -27.36 -0.01
N GLU A 78 -8.07 -27.08 1.00
CA GLU A 78 -7.61 -25.72 1.29
C GLU A 78 -6.76 -25.15 0.15
N ALA A 79 -5.85 -25.96 -0.37
CA ALA A 79 -4.99 -25.59 -1.49
C ALA A 79 -5.79 -25.29 -2.76
N VAL A 80 -6.76 -26.15 -3.11
CA VAL A 80 -7.66 -25.94 -4.26
C VAL A 80 -8.53 -24.71 -4.05
N SER A 81 -9.05 -24.50 -2.86
CA SER A 81 -9.85 -23.30 -2.51
C SER A 81 -9.01 -22.02 -2.61
N PHE A 82 -7.77 -22.05 -2.14
CA PHE A 82 -6.82 -20.94 -2.30
C PHE A 82 -6.57 -20.60 -3.76
N ILE A 83 -6.27 -21.59 -4.58
CA ILE A 83 -6.02 -21.39 -6.01
C ILE A 83 -7.26 -20.82 -6.70
N ARG A 84 -8.45 -21.31 -6.38
CA ARG A 84 -9.72 -20.82 -6.95
C ARG A 84 -9.95 -19.34 -6.65
N ILE A 85 -9.63 -18.89 -5.43
CA ILE A 85 -9.74 -17.47 -5.05
C ILE A 85 -8.66 -16.63 -5.74
N SER A 86 -7.48 -17.19 -5.94
CA SER A 86 -6.32 -16.52 -6.54
C SER A 86 -6.36 -16.49 -8.07
N HIS A 87 -7.34 -17.15 -8.69
CA HIS A 87 -7.33 -17.43 -10.13
C HIS A 87 -7.91 -16.27 -10.95
N VAL A 88 -7.10 -15.72 -11.84
CA VAL A 88 -7.46 -14.56 -12.69
C VAL A 88 -7.93 -14.95 -14.10
N SER A 89 -7.60 -16.14 -14.58
CA SER A 89 -7.95 -16.59 -15.95
C SER A 89 -9.12 -17.56 -15.95
N GLN A 90 -10.14 -17.28 -16.77
CA GLN A 90 -11.33 -18.15 -16.91
C GLN A 90 -11.07 -19.47 -17.63
N LYS A 91 -9.95 -19.61 -18.37
CA LYS A 91 -9.69 -20.75 -19.26
C LYS A 91 -8.64 -21.73 -18.73
N ALA A 92 -7.66 -21.28 -17.96
CA ALA A 92 -6.73 -22.17 -17.30
C ALA A 92 -7.41 -22.90 -16.13
N SER A 93 -7.00 -24.13 -15.86
CA SER A 93 -7.41 -24.87 -14.67
C SER A 93 -6.18 -25.25 -13.85
N ALA A 94 -6.35 -25.48 -12.56
CA ALA A 94 -5.29 -26.04 -11.74
C ALA A 94 -5.74 -27.36 -11.16
N HIS A 95 -4.83 -28.32 -11.13
CA HIS A 95 -5.06 -29.64 -10.58
C HIS A 95 -4.00 -29.90 -9.54
N ILE A 96 -4.39 -30.51 -8.45
CA ILE A 96 -3.47 -31.05 -7.45
C ILE A 96 -3.64 -32.57 -7.47
N VAL A 97 -2.54 -33.28 -7.71
CA VAL A 97 -2.54 -34.72 -7.90
C VAL A 97 -1.52 -35.36 -6.95
N PHE A 98 -1.95 -36.32 -6.14
CA PHE A 98 -1.07 -37.07 -5.30
C PHE A 98 -0.21 -38.05 -6.13
N LEU A 99 1.07 -38.12 -5.81
CA LEU A 99 2.04 -38.95 -6.56
C LEU A 99 1.84 -40.44 -6.33
N ASP A 100 1.30 -40.82 -5.18
CA ASP A 100 1.07 -42.23 -4.79
C ASP A 100 -0.17 -42.83 -5.47
N SER A 101 -1.20 -42.05 -5.70
CA SER A 101 -2.52 -42.51 -6.20
C SER A 101 -2.82 -42.02 -7.62
N LEU A 102 -2.04 -41.10 -8.16
CA LEU A 102 -2.28 -40.42 -9.46
C LEU A 102 -3.70 -39.84 -9.58
N SER A 103 -4.28 -39.50 -8.42
CA SER A 103 -5.62 -38.89 -8.31
C SER A 103 -5.54 -37.59 -7.52
N GLY A 104 -6.47 -36.68 -7.75
CA GLY A 104 -6.45 -35.38 -7.12
C GLY A 104 -7.71 -34.56 -7.35
N LEU A 105 -7.60 -33.26 -7.09
CA LEU A 105 -8.68 -32.29 -7.23
C LEU A 105 -8.37 -31.24 -8.29
N SER A 106 -9.40 -30.73 -8.96
CA SER A 106 -9.31 -29.65 -9.97
C SER A 106 -10.08 -28.42 -9.53
N THR A 107 -9.58 -27.24 -9.90
CA THR A 107 -10.27 -25.96 -9.67
C THR A 107 -11.48 -25.74 -10.60
N ARG A 108 -11.62 -26.50 -11.69
CA ARG A 108 -12.75 -26.39 -12.61
C ARG A 108 -13.88 -27.33 -12.22
N ALA A 109 -15.06 -26.74 -11.97
CA ALA A 109 -16.31 -27.48 -11.89
C ALA A 109 -16.80 -27.87 -13.28
N ARG A 110 -17.38 -29.07 -13.45
CA ARG A 110 -18.25 -29.32 -14.60
C ARG A 110 -19.49 -28.46 -14.51
N GLN A 111 -19.96 -27.91 -15.64
CA GLN A 111 -21.29 -27.28 -15.67
C GLN A 111 -22.31 -28.22 -15.02
N ASN A 112 -22.91 -27.77 -13.89
CA ASN A 112 -23.98 -28.44 -13.12
C ASN A 112 -23.57 -29.45 -12.02
N SER A 113 -22.39 -29.45 -11.49
CA SER A 113 -22.05 -30.25 -10.29
C SER A 113 -21.04 -29.57 -9.37
N ALA A 114 -20.99 -30.10 -8.12
CA ALA A 114 -20.23 -29.59 -6.99
C ALA A 114 -18.85 -28.98 -7.31
N ASP A 115 -18.46 -28.03 -6.51
CA ASP A 115 -17.37 -27.06 -6.74
C ASP A 115 -15.97 -27.67 -6.98
N ASP A 116 -15.70 -28.91 -6.65
CA ASP A 116 -14.42 -29.58 -6.86
C ASP A 116 -14.59 -30.88 -7.69
N TYR A 117 -13.70 -31.08 -8.64
CA TYR A 117 -13.75 -32.23 -9.53
C TYR A 117 -12.56 -33.16 -9.27
N THR A 118 -12.83 -34.41 -8.95
CA THR A 118 -11.81 -35.46 -8.80
C THR A 118 -11.23 -35.83 -10.16
N VAL A 119 -9.92 -35.82 -10.27
CA VAL A 119 -9.15 -36.09 -11.48
C VAL A 119 -8.30 -37.35 -11.25
N SER A 120 -8.24 -38.22 -12.26
CA SER A 120 -7.34 -39.37 -12.28
C SER A 120 -6.42 -39.30 -13.49
N TYR A 121 -5.12 -39.52 -13.25
CA TYR A 121 -4.07 -39.51 -14.26
C TYR A 121 -3.45 -40.91 -14.49
N GLU A 122 -4.05 -41.98 -14.00
CA GLU A 122 -3.53 -43.35 -14.02
C GLU A 122 -3.13 -43.86 -15.43
N ARG A 123 -3.65 -43.25 -16.49
CA ARG A 123 -3.43 -43.67 -17.90
C ARG A 123 -2.76 -42.61 -18.74
N ILE A 124 -2.22 -41.57 -18.15
CA ILE A 124 -1.58 -40.47 -18.87
C ILE A 124 -0.07 -40.58 -18.69
N ASP A 125 0.65 -40.68 -19.81
CA ASP A 125 2.11 -40.75 -19.82
C ASP A 125 2.79 -39.55 -19.14
N LEU A 126 2.07 -38.45 -18.94
CA LEU A 126 2.50 -37.25 -18.23
C LEU A 126 3.09 -37.54 -16.84
N LEU A 127 2.54 -38.52 -16.13
CA LEU A 127 2.94 -38.82 -14.74
C LEU A 127 3.72 -40.14 -14.61
N ASN A 128 3.81 -40.93 -15.67
CA ASN A 128 4.59 -42.16 -15.68
C ASN A 128 6.10 -41.89 -15.68
N ASP A 129 6.52 -40.74 -16.19
CA ASP A 129 7.88 -40.24 -16.15
C ASP A 129 7.89 -38.75 -15.74
N VAL A 130 8.25 -38.47 -14.50
CA VAL A 130 8.36 -37.11 -13.95
C VAL A 130 9.77 -36.53 -14.10
N SER A 131 10.62 -37.16 -14.87
CA SER A 131 12.01 -36.75 -15.10
C SER A 131 12.12 -35.39 -15.81
N TRP A 132 11.06 -34.95 -16.47
CA TRP A 132 10.96 -33.64 -17.13
C TRP A 132 10.73 -32.48 -16.14
N ILE A 133 10.42 -32.79 -14.87
CA ILE A 133 10.27 -31.80 -13.82
C ILE A 133 11.62 -31.59 -13.17
N SER A 134 12.26 -30.49 -13.46
CA SER A 134 13.52 -30.11 -12.80
C SER A 134 13.28 -29.40 -11.46
N ASP A 135 14.15 -29.61 -10.51
CA ASP A 135 14.25 -28.76 -9.33
C ASP A 135 14.58 -27.33 -9.78
N ILE A 136 13.81 -26.38 -9.24
CA ILE A 136 13.85 -24.93 -9.45
C ILE A 136 15.13 -24.44 -10.14
N GLY A 137 15.10 -24.37 -11.47
CA GLY A 137 16.18 -23.88 -12.35
C GLY A 137 15.65 -22.88 -13.36
N ASP A 138 16.50 -22.44 -14.29
CA ASP A 138 16.14 -21.49 -15.36
C ASP A 138 15.20 -22.10 -16.43
N SER A 139 14.86 -23.38 -16.35
CA SER A 139 13.97 -24.08 -17.25
C SER A 139 12.52 -24.04 -16.79
N ILE A 140 11.59 -23.99 -17.75
CA ILE A 140 10.15 -24.06 -17.51
C ILE A 140 9.76 -25.53 -17.35
N ASN A 141 9.14 -25.87 -16.22
CA ASN A 141 8.60 -27.20 -15.96
C ASN A 141 7.26 -27.37 -16.68
N ILE A 142 7.29 -27.77 -17.91
CA ILE A 142 6.12 -27.89 -18.78
C ILE A 142 6.00 -29.30 -19.35
N SER A 143 4.77 -29.83 -19.33
CA SER A 143 4.50 -31.15 -19.86
C SER A 143 4.49 -31.17 -21.38
N ARG A 144 4.62 -32.37 -21.97
CA ARG A 144 4.16 -32.59 -23.35
C ARG A 144 2.67 -32.32 -23.47
N ALA A 145 2.22 -32.11 -24.70
CA ALA A 145 0.79 -31.97 -24.98
C ALA A 145 0.07 -33.27 -24.64
N TYR A 146 -1.05 -33.18 -23.95
CA TYR A 146 -1.86 -34.32 -23.52
C TYR A 146 -3.36 -33.97 -23.57
N THR A 147 -4.17 -35.00 -23.58
CA THR A 147 -5.64 -34.82 -23.51
C THR A 147 -6.01 -34.66 -22.02
N ASN A 148 -6.51 -33.47 -21.66
CA ASN A 148 -6.94 -33.19 -20.30
C ASN A 148 -8.11 -34.09 -19.89
N PRO A 149 -8.00 -34.92 -18.86
CA PRO A 149 -9.04 -35.85 -18.43
C PRO A 149 -10.32 -35.15 -17.94
N VAL A 150 -10.23 -33.87 -17.60
CA VAL A 150 -11.39 -33.10 -17.07
C VAL A 150 -12.32 -32.62 -18.17
N ASN A 151 -11.75 -32.11 -19.27
CA ASN A 151 -12.53 -31.47 -20.33
C ASN A 151 -12.35 -32.08 -21.74
N GLY A 152 -11.41 -33.01 -21.91
CA GLY A 152 -11.10 -33.62 -23.19
C GLY A 152 -10.31 -32.76 -24.18
N GLU A 153 -9.86 -31.53 -23.74
CA GLU A 153 -9.10 -30.63 -24.62
C GLU A 153 -7.60 -30.98 -24.57
N GLN A 154 -6.95 -30.79 -25.73
CA GLN A 154 -5.49 -30.81 -25.76
C GLN A 154 -4.92 -29.68 -24.89
N SER A 155 -4.07 -30.04 -23.98
CA SER A 155 -3.57 -29.13 -22.95
C SER A 155 -2.10 -29.38 -22.68
N ILE A 156 -1.47 -28.40 -22.07
CA ILE A 156 -0.14 -28.46 -21.47
C ILE A 156 -0.26 -28.14 -19.99
N ALA A 157 0.63 -28.65 -19.17
CA ALA A 157 0.65 -28.38 -17.75
C ALA A 157 1.99 -27.82 -17.31
N PHE A 158 1.95 -26.73 -16.55
CA PHE A 158 3.06 -26.25 -15.75
C PHE A 158 2.99 -26.91 -14.40
N CYS A 159 4.10 -27.32 -13.84
CA CYS A 159 4.05 -28.08 -12.62
C CYS A 159 5.09 -27.68 -11.59
N ASN A 160 4.74 -28.02 -10.36
CA ASN A 160 5.64 -27.95 -9.21
C ASN A 160 5.33 -29.08 -8.22
N PHE A 161 6.37 -29.55 -7.53
CA PHE A 161 6.18 -30.40 -6.38
C PHE A 161 5.69 -29.59 -5.18
N ILE A 162 4.70 -30.12 -4.49
CA ILE A 162 4.18 -29.54 -3.25
C ILE A 162 4.02 -30.64 -2.20
N SER A 163 4.09 -30.27 -0.95
CA SER A 163 3.75 -31.13 0.17
C SER A 163 2.46 -30.65 0.80
N LEU A 164 1.51 -31.54 0.97
CA LEU A 164 0.19 -31.25 1.53
C LEU A 164 0.01 -32.01 2.85
N CYS A 165 -0.80 -31.44 3.73
CA CYS A 165 -1.19 -32.11 4.96
C CYS A 165 -2.35 -33.09 4.68
N ASP A 166 -2.21 -34.33 5.05
CA ASP A 166 -3.28 -35.29 5.04
C ASP A 166 -4.29 -34.95 6.16
N PRO A 167 -5.54 -34.68 5.85
CA PRO A 167 -6.53 -34.25 6.85
C PRO A 167 -6.86 -35.32 7.90
N GLU A 168 -6.61 -36.59 7.62
CA GLU A 168 -6.92 -37.71 8.56
C GLU A 168 -5.72 -38.05 9.45
N THR A 169 -4.52 -38.05 8.90
CA THR A 169 -3.30 -38.48 9.61
C THR A 169 -2.44 -37.32 10.10
N GLY A 170 -2.58 -36.12 9.51
CA GLY A 170 -1.72 -34.96 9.75
C GLY A 170 -0.30 -35.10 9.17
N GLU A 171 -0.02 -36.17 8.44
CA GLU A 171 1.27 -36.40 7.81
C GLU A 171 1.39 -35.62 6.49
N ALA A 172 2.62 -35.29 6.12
CA ALA A 172 2.90 -34.64 4.86
C ALA A 172 2.86 -35.66 3.70
N LYS A 173 2.09 -35.39 2.66
CA LYS A 173 2.03 -36.15 1.42
C LYS A 173 2.54 -35.36 0.25
N ASP A 174 3.33 -35.99 -0.58
CA ASP A 174 3.86 -35.36 -1.79
C ASP A 174 2.81 -35.37 -2.90
N ALA A 175 2.65 -34.23 -3.52
CA ALA A 175 1.71 -34.01 -4.61
C ALA A 175 2.34 -33.12 -5.70
N LEU A 176 1.73 -33.16 -6.87
CA LEU A 176 2.01 -32.26 -7.98
C LEU A 176 0.92 -31.20 -8.05
N LEU A 177 1.33 -29.96 -8.09
CA LEU A 177 0.49 -28.86 -8.50
C LEU A 177 0.65 -28.69 -10.02
N LEU A 178 -0.42 -28.87 -10.75
CA LEU A 178 -0.49 -28.71 -12.19
C LEU A 178 -1.35 -27.48 -12.53
N ARG A 179 -0.76 -26.50 -13.19
CA ARG A 179 -1.49 -25.41 -13.83
C ARG A 179 -1.69 -25.79 -15.29
N VAL A 180 -2.90 -26.15 -15.63
CA VAL A 180 -3.26 -26.71 -16.95
C VAL A 180 -3.82 -25.64 -17.85
N LEU A 181 -3.22 -25.51 -19.01
CA LEU A 181 -3.59 -24.54 -20.03
C LEU A 181 -4.01 -25.26 -21.31
N PRO A 182 -5.19 -25.00 -21.88
CA PRO A 182 -5.55 -25.48 -23.20
C PRO A 182 -4.56 -24.98 -24.27
N ILE A 183 -4.12 -25.86 -25.18
CA ILE A 183 -3.19 -25.48 -26.24
C ILE A 183 -3.78 -24.35 -27.11
N SER A 184 -5.09 -24.32 -27.29
CA SER A 184 -5.80 -23.25 -28.01
C SER A 184 -5.54 -21.83 -27.43
N GLU A 185 -5.25 -21.71 -26.12
CA GLU A 185 -4.89 -20.42 -25.50
C GLU A 185 -3.50 -19.95 -25.93
N LEU A 186 -2.56 -20.89 -26.03
CA LEU A 186 -1.22 -20.56 -26.49
C LEU A 186 -1.26 -20.06 -27.93
N GLY A 187 -2.01 -20.73 -28.81
CA GLY A 187 -2.21 -20.30 -30.20
C GLY A 187 -2.88 -18.93 -30.34
N GLN A 188 -3.77 -18.55 -29.42
CA GLN A 188 -4.41 -17.22 -29.42
C GLN A 188 -3.45 -16.08 -29.07
N LYS A 189 -2.30 -16.36 -28.49
CA LYS A 189 -1.26 -15.35 -28.19
C LYS A 189 -0.41 -15.01 -29.41
N TRP A 190 -0.49 -15.82 -30.46
CA TRP A 190 0.23 -15.60 -31.69
C TRP A 190 -0.51 -14.62 -32.59
N VAL A 191 -0.26 -13.35 -32.37
CA VAL A 191 -0.81 -12.29 -33.19
C VAL A 191 0.32 -11.77 -34.10
N PHE A 192 0.27 -12.18 -35.35
CA PHE A 192 1.18 -11.62 -36.38
C PHE A 192 0.85 -10.14 -36.63
N PRO A 193 1.85 -9.27 -36.77
CA PRO A 193 1.63 -7.93 -37.29
C PRO A 193 1.00 -8.07 -38.67
N GLN A 194 -0.15 -7.43 -38.90
CA GLN A 194 -0.96 -7.62 -40.12
C GLN A 194 -0.34 -7.09 -41.41
N GLU A 195 0.80 -6.43 -41.37
CA GLU A 195 1.44 -5.88 -42.57
C GLU A 195 2.55 -6.81 -43.06
N GLY A 196 2.30 -7.54 -44.14
CA GLY A 196 3.28 -8.26 -44.96
C GLY A 196 3.26 -9.77 -44.91
N PHE A 197 2.49 -10.40 -44.03
CA PHE A 197 2.43 -11.86 -43.96
C PHE A 197 0.98 -12.37 -43.93
N GLU A 198 0.31 -12.30 -45.09
CA GLU A 198 -0.95 -13.03 -45.31
C GLU A 198 -0.64 -14.54 -45.39
N ASP A 199 -1.50 -15.35 -44.79
CA ASP A 199 -1.41 -16.83 -44.81
C ASP A 199 -0.20 -17.46 -44.10
N VAL A 200 0.37 -16.74 -43.07
CA VAL A 200 1.36 -17.38 -42.20
C VAL A 200 0.69 -18.35 -41.26
N GLU A 201 1.17 -19.56 -41.25
CA GLU A 201 0.80 -20.56 -40.26
C GLU A 201 1.92 -20.77 -39.25
N LEU A 202 1.57 -20.67 -37.97
CA LEU A 202 2.45 -21.09 -36.89
C LEU A 202 2.08 -22.47 -36.41
N SER A 203 3.09 -23.25 -36.14
CA SER A 203 3.00 -24.57 -35.53
C SER A 203 4.05 -24.69 -34.46
N MET A 204 3.91 -25.63 -33.59
CA MET A 204 4.92 -25.93 -32.58
C MET A 204 5.09 -27.44 -32.50
N ILE A 205 6.33 -27.87 -32.47
CA ILE A 205 6.69 -29.30 -32.39
C ILE A 205 7.52 -29.54 -31.12
N ASP A 206 7.46 -30.76 -30.64
CA ASP A 206 8.35 -31.23 -29.53
C ASP A 206 9.69 -31.76 -30.07
N ALA A 207 10.49 -32.31 -29.14
CA ALA A 207 11.79 -32.87 -29.42
C ALA A 207 11.75 -34.08 -30.36
N ASP A 208 10.63 -34.76 -30.50
CA ASP A 208 10.41 -35.92 -31.38
C ASP A 208 9.86 -35.51 -32.73
N GLY A 209 9.50 -34.20 -32.89
CA GLY A 209 8.89 -33.67 -34.12
C GLY A 209 7.38 -33.82 -34.19
N ASP A 210 6.75 -34.24 -33.11
CA ASP A 210 5.29 -34.33 -33.03
C ASP A 210 4.69 -32.95 -32.74
N TYR A 211 3.51 -32.71 -33.30
CA TYR A 211 2.88 -31.39 -33.16
C TYR A 211 2.28 -31.19 -31.79
N ILE A 212 2.77 -30.17 -31.09
CA ILE A 212 2.10 -29.59 -29.91
C ILE A 212 0.94 -28.71 -30.42
N ILE A 213 1.24 -27.80 -31.34
CA ILE A 213 0.24 -27.00 -32.04
C ILE A 213 0.41 -27.27 -33.56
N LYS A 214 -0.64 -27.71 -34.18
CA LYS A 214 -0.64 -28.10 -35.58
C LYS A 214 -1.35 -27.06 -36.43
N GLY A 215 -0.63 -26.50 -37.37
CA GLY A 215 -1.21 -25.63 -38.39
C GLY A 215 -2.02 -26.39 -39.41
N HIS A 216 -2.88 -25.71 -40.16
CA HIS A 216 -3.82 -26.31 -41.10
C HIS A 216 -3.15 -26.91 -42.35
N SER A 217 -1.99 -26.38 -42.73
CA SER A 217 -1.22 -26.85 -43.89
C SER A 217 -0.53 -28.20 -43.65
N PHE A 218 -0.35 -28.59 -42.42
CA PHE A 218 0.32 -29.82 -42.04
C PHE A 218 -0.68 -30.96 -41.87
N LYS A 219 -0.72 -31.87 -42.81
CA LYS A 219 -1.72 -32.98 -42.83
C LYS A 219 -1.27 -34.24 -42.11
N ASN A 220 0.04 -34.45 -42.00
CA ASN A 220 0.64 -35.65 -41.40
C ASN A 220 0.58 -35.61 -39.88
N SER A 221 0.85 -36.73 -39.20
CA SER A 221 0.83 -36.83 -37.72
C SER A 221 2.01 -36.10 -37.09
N SER A 222 3.18 -36.10 -37.73
CA SER A 222 4.34 -35.35 -37.31
C SER A 222 4.92 -34.48 -38.43
N PHE A 223 5.74 -33.54 -38.06
CA PHE A 223 6.46 -32.67 -38.99
C PHE A 223 7.42 -33.46 -39.87
N PHE A 224 8.03 -34.51 -39.37
CA PHE A 224 8.89 -35.40 -40.13
C PHE A 224 8.18 -36.12 -41.25
N GLU A 225 7.04 -36.70 -40.93
CA GLU A 225 6.23 -37.39 -41.94
C GLU A 225 5.76 -36.41 -43.01
N PHE A 226 5.39 -35.19 -42.64
CA PHE A 226 5.05 -34.13 -43.55
C PHE A 226 6.23 -33.82 -44.49
N TYR A 227 7.42 -33.52 -43.97
CA TYR A 227 8.59 -33.19 -44.75
C TYR A 227 8.98 -34.30 -45.71
N ARG A 228 9.02 -35.53 -45.23
CA ARG A 228 9.32 -36.72 -46.09
C ARG A 228 8.31 -36.92 -47.19
N SER A 229 7.05 -36.67 -46.93
CA SER A 229 5.99 -36.90 -47.90
C SER A 229 6.03 -35.96 -49.11
N TYR A 230 6.48 -34.72 -48.90
CA TYR A 230 6.40 -33.68 -49.94
C TYR A 230 7.75 -33.10 -50.37
N ASN A 231 8.84 -33.41 -49.65
CA ASN A 231 10.19 -32.89 -49.93
C ASN A 231 11.24 -34.00 -50.01
N ALA A 232 10.79 -35.21 -50.34
CA ALA A 232 11.55 -36.42 -50.22
C ALA A 232 12.98 -36.33 -50.83
N THR A 233 13.92 -36.45 -49.97
CA THR A 233 15.30 -36.78 -50.24
C THR A 233 15.69 -37.92 -49.33
N ASP A 234 16.92 -38.36 -49.35
CA ASP A 234 17.38 -39.49 -48.61
C ASP A 234 17.11 -39.33 -47.06
N PRO A 235 16.98 -40.43 -46.31
CA PRO A 235 16.75 -40.37 -44.87
C PRO A 235 17.80 -39.63 -44.05
N SER A 236 19.03 -39.57 -44.53
CA SER A 236 20.13 -38.93 -43.82
C SER A 236 20.01 -37.37 -43.86
N SER A 237 19.50 -36.80 -44.98
CA SER A 237 19.24 -35.37 -45.08
C SER A 237 18.06 -34.94 -44.21
N THR A 238 17.05 -35.79 -44.12
CA THR A 238 15.92 -35.53 -43.20
C THR A 238 16.37 -35.48 -41.75
N LEU A 239 17.22 -36.42 -41.30
CA LEU A 239 17.73 -36.43 -39.96
C LEU A 239 18.66 -35.23 -39.63
N LYS A 240 19.44 -34.79 -40.66
CA LYS A 240 20.30 -33.60 -40.51
C LYS A 240 19.45 -32.34 -40.39
N LEU A 241 18.45 -32.22 -41.23
CA LEU A 241 17.50 -31.10 -41.20
C LEU A 241 16.82 -30.99 -39.82
N PHE A 242 16.34 -32.13 -39.32
CA PHE A 242 15.72 -32.16 -38.02
C PHE A 242 16.64 -31.65 -36.90
N LYS A 243 17.85 -32.15 -36.85
CA LYS A 243 18.83 -31.68 -35.89
C LYS A 243 19.04 -30.16 -35.98
N THR A 244 19.05 -29.64 -37.23
CA THR A 244 19.17 -28.21 -37.46
C THR A 244 17.96 -27.44 -36.94
N ILE A 245 16.74 -27.89 -37.27
CA ILE A 245 15.50 -27.22 -36.83
C ILE A 245 15.33 -27.21 -35.33
N THR A 246 15.74 -28.27 -34.64
CA THR A 246 15.62 -28.40 -33.17
C THR A 246 16.77 -27.77 -32.39
N SER A 247 17.84 -27.35 -33.04
CA SER A 247 19.04 -26.84 -32.36
C SER A 247 19.46 -25.42 -32.78
N SER A 248 18.90 -24.86 -33.82
CA SER A 248 19.25 -23.53 -34.31
C SER A 248 18.03 -22.82 -34.89
N THR A 249 18.10 -21.51 -34.93
CA THR A 249 17.12 -20.67 -35.64
C THR A 249 17.53 -20.54 -37.10
N GLY A 250 16.55 -20.52 -37.99
CA GLY A 250 16.77 -20.32 -39.41
C GLY A 250 15.49 -20.51 -40.23
N SER A 251 15.71 -20.53 -41.56
CA SER A 251 14.66 -20.77 -42.51
C SER A 251 15.10 -21.72 -43.64
N ILE A 252 14.16 -22.45 -44.19
CA ILE A 252 14.38 -23.31 -45.36
C ILE A 252 13.23 -23.16 -46.37
N VAL A 253 13.54 -23.34 -47.64
CA VAL A 253 12.53 -23.44 -48.67
C VAL A 253 12.14 -24.91 -48.83
N MET A 254 10.86 -25.18 -48.82
CA MET A 254 10.27 -26.53 -48.94
C MET A 254 8.94 -26.49 -49.65
N ASN A 255 8.46 -27.67 -50.10
CA ASN A 255 7.17 -27.78 -50.75
C ASN A 255 6.07 -28.11 -49.72
N ASN A 256 4.91 -27.48 -49.87
CA ASN A 256 3.72 -27.85 -49.14
C ASN A 256 2.99 -29.11 -49.74
N SER A 257 1.87 -29.48 -49.15
CA SER A 257 1.08 -30.65 -49.59
C SER A 257 0.47 -30.48 -50.99
N ARG A 258 0.56 -29.29 -51.61
CA ARG A 258 0.09 -29.00 -52.98
C ARG A 258 1.21 -28.94 -53.99
N GLY A 259 2.45 -29.04 -53.55
CA GLY A 259 3.65 -28.93 -54.42
C GLY A 259 4.06 -27.46 -54.64
N GLU A 260 3.52 -26.51 -53.91
CA GLU A 260 3.91 -25.09 -53.96
C GLU A 260 5.13 -24.86 -53.07
N GLU A 261 6.09 -24.07 -53.55
CA GLU A 261 7.25 -23.66 -52.74
C GLU A 261 6.79 -22.78 -51.54
N CYS A 262 7.28 -23.12 -50.38
CA CYS A 262 7.00 -22.40 -49.16
C CYS A 262 8.29 -22.16 -48.36
N VAL A 263 8.32 -21.16 -47.56
CA VAL A 263 9.40 -20.92 -46.59
C VAL A 263 8.90 -21.40 -45.21
N LEU A 264 9.72 -22.26 -44.62
CA LEU A 264 9.59 -22.67 -43.25
C LEU A 264 10.64 -21.93 -42.43
N SER A 265 10.22 -21.09 -41.49
CA SER A 265 11.08 -20.55 -40.47
C SER A 265 10.93 -21.37 -39.18
N TYR A 266 12.02 -21.57 -38.46
CA TYR A 266 12.04 -22.37 -37.24
C TYR A 266 12.91 -21.75 -36.19
N THR A 267 12.46 -21.82 -34.93
CA THR A 267 13.21 -21.32 -33.74
C THR A 267 12.95 -22.24 -32.58
N PRO A 268 14.00 -22.87 -32.00
CA PRO A 268 13.86 -23.65 -30.78
C PRO A 268 13.62 -22.74 -29.58
N LEU A 269 12.72 -23.12 -28.69
CA LEU A 269 12.49 -22.46 -27.42
C LEU A 269 13.61 -22.84 -26.45
N THR A 270 14.29 -21.87 -25.87
CA THR A 270 15.51 -22.09 -25.07
C THR A 270 15.21 -22.61 -23.67
N LYS A 271 14.00 -22.33 -23.17
CA LYS A 271 13.59 -22.63 -21.80
C LYS A 271 12.69 -23.86 -21.67
N THR A 272 12.35 -24.47 -22.77
CA THR A 272 11.60 -25.74 -22.83
C THR A 272 12.44 -26.85 -23.37
N GLU A 273 12.21 -28.09 -22.93
CA GLU A 273 13.00 -29.22 -23.41
C GLU A 273 12.61 -29.61 -24.85
N GLY A 274 13.34 -29.02 -25.82
CA GLY A 274 13.28 -29.42 -27.22
C GLY A 274 12.07 -28.94 -28.01
N TRP A 275 11.31 -27.97 -27.51
CA TRP A 275 10.21 -27.41 -28.29
C TRP A 275 10.74 -26.44 -29.35
N THR A 276 10.12 -26.47 -30.52
CA THR A 276 10.51 -25.61 -31.63
C THR A 276 9.27 -24.96 -32.23
N LEU A 277 9.31 -23.64 -32.37
CA LEU A 277 8.30 -22.88 -33.07
C LEU A 277 8.58 -22.91 -34.57
N LEU A 278 7.59 -23.23 -35.38
CA LEU A 278 7.63 -23.30 -36.84
C LEU A 278 6.73 -22.23 -37.42
N GLY A 279 7.26 -21.37 -38.26
CA GLY A 279 6.49 -20.46 -39.11
C GLY A 279 6.48 -20.97 -40.56
N PHE A 280 5.34 -20.97 -41.22
CA PHE A 280 5.16 -21.51 -42.54
C PHE A 280 4.41 -20.53 -43.43
N VAL A 281 4.96 -20.20 -44.57
CA VAL A 281 4.39 -19.23 -45.53
C VAL A 281 4.65 -19.63 -46.98
N PRO A 282 3.69 -19.52 -47.89
CA PRO A 282 3.91 -19.71 -49.31
C PRO A 282 4.97 -18.74 -49.87
N MET A 283 5.90 -19.26 -50.71
CA MET A 283 6.96 -18.43 -51.28
C MET A 283 6.40 -17.28 -52.14
N ASP A 284 5.23 -17.53 -52.79
CA ASP A 284 4.61 -16.49 -53.62
C ASP A 284 4.13 -15.27 -52.84
N ASN A 285 3.85 -15.43 -51.52
CA ASN A 285 3.49 -14.34 -50.63
C ASN A 285 4.75 -13.52 -50.20
N LEU A 286 5.92 -14.11 -50.32
CA LEU A 286 7.21 -13.45 -50.02
C LEU A 286 7.89 -12.90 -51.30
N LYS A 287 7.52 -13.39 -52.50
CA LYS A 287 8.04 -12.89 -53.73
C LYS A 287 7.49 -11.50 -54.04
N VAL A 288 8.39 -10.58 -54.13
CA VAL A 288 8.06 -9.22 -54.54
C VAL A 288 7.96 -9.23 -56.07
N ASN A 289 6.76 -9.50 -56.61
CA ASN A 289 6.49 -9.40 -58.06
C ASN A 289 6.32 -7.94 -58.46
N SER A 290 7.38 -7.31 -58.92
CA SER A 290 7.22 -6.02 -59.56
C SER A 290 7.12 -6.23 -61.09
N GLU A 291 5.95 -6.12 -61.64
CA GLU A 291 5.80 -5.93 -63.09
C GLU A 291 6.49 -4.60 -63.44
N ASN A 292 7.60 -4.70 -64.16
CA ASN A 292 8.54 -3.59 -64.48
C ASN A 292 7.88 -2.38 -65.18
N TRP A 293 6.69 -2.49 -65.66
CA TRP A 293 5.90 -1.42 -66.28
C TRP A 293 5.39 -0.38 -65.28
N MET A 294 4.96 -0.84 -64.17
CA MET A 294 4.49 0.04 -63.09
C MET A 294 5.67 0.76 -62.37
N LEU A 295 6.87 0.18 -62.43
CA LEU A 295 7.99 0.67 -61.60
C LEU A 295 8.36 2.14 -61.94
N ILE A 296 8.30 2.52 -63.22
CA ILE A 296 8.58 3.89 -63.65
C ILE A 296 7.48 4.85 -63.26
N GLY A 297 6.22 4.40 -63.37
CA GLY A 297 5.06 5.15 -62.89
C GLY A 297 5.02 5.16 -61.34
N PHE A 298 5.36 4.02 -60.73
CA PHE A 298 5.44 3.90 -59.28
C PHE A 298 6.65 4.67 -58.67
N VAL A 299 7.85 4.73 -59.30
CA VAL A 299 8.93 5.53 -58.80
C VAL A 299 8.61 7.02 -58.87
N SER A 300 7.96 7.47 -59.95
CA SER A 300 7.54 8.86 -60.10
C SER A 300 6.36 9.19 -59.19
N ALA A 301 5.41 8.29 -59.09
CA ALA A 301 4.29 8.42 -58.16
C ALA A 301 4.78 8.21 -56.68
N GLY A 302 5.68 7.28 -56.46
CA GLY A 302 6.32 7.04 -55.18
C GLY A 302 7.14 8.20 -54.64
N LEU A 303 7.85 8.91 -55.53
CA LEU A 303 8.55 10.15 -55.16
C LEU A 303 7.57 11.28 -54.81
N LEU A 304 6.43 11.33 -55.52
CA LEU A 304 5.36 12.29 -55.20
C LEU A 304 4.63 11.91 -53.89
N ILE A 305 4.36 10.62 -53.72
CA ILE A 305 3.75 10.10 -52.49
C ILE A 305 4.73 10.23 -51.31
N LEU A 306 6.00 9.97 -51.49
CA LEU A 306 7.05 10.20 -50.49
C LEU A 306 7.16 11.69 -50.14
N PHE A 307 7.05 12.57 -51.13
CA PHE A 307 7.03 14.01 -50.84
C PHE A 307 5.77 14.43 -50.07
N ILE A 308 4.61 13.88 -50.44
CA ILE A 308 3.34 14.11 -49.74
C ILE A 308 3.38 13.42 -48.36
N PHE A 309 3.96 12.21 -48.29
CA PHE A 309 4.14 11.47 -47.02
C PHE A 309 5.13 12.17 -46.12
N ASP A 310 6.30 12.62 -46.65
CA ASP A 310 7.27 13.43 -45.85
C ASP A 310 6.63 14.72 -45.37
N LEU A 311 5.81 15.36 -46.19
CA LEU A 311 5.07 16.55 -45.80
C LEU A 311 4.00 16.24 -44.74
N THR A 312 3.25 15.14 -44.92
CA THR A 312 2.26 14.69 -43.90
C THR A 312 2.90 14.22 -42.62
N VAL A 313 3.99 13.46 -42.71
CA VAL A 313 4.76 13.00 -41.55
C VAL A 313 5.39 14.20 -40.82
N MET A 314 5.96 15.15 -41.57
CA MET A 314 6.49 16.40 -41.00
C MET A 314 5.41 17.21 -40.30
N LEU A 315 4.23 17.34 -40.92
CA LEU A 315 3.08 18.02 -40.32
C LEU A 315 2.54 17.24 -39.09
N TYR A 316 2.52 15.91 -39.16
CA TYR A 316 2.13 15.06 -38.02
C TYR A 316 3.12 15.18 -36.87
N PHE A 317 4.43 15.06 -37.16
CA PHE A 317 5.46 15.24 -36.13
C PHE A 317 5.50 16.64 -35.56
N ASN A 318 5.31 17.69 -36.42
CA ASN A 318 5.22 19.06 -35.89
C ASN A 318 4.01 19.25 -34.97
N ARG A 319 2.85 18.69 -35.33
CA ARG A 319 1.67 18.71 -34.43
C ARG A 319 1.92 17.92 -33.15
N ARG A 320 2.56 16.77 -33.24
CA ARG A 320 2.90 15.95 -32.06
C ARG A 320 3.96 16.61 -31.20
N LEU A 321 4.97 17.23 -31.80
CA LEU A 321 5.97 18.03 -31.07
C LEU A 321 5.33 19.26 -30.39
N GLN A 322 4.40 19.92 -31.06
CA GLN A 322 3.65 21.02 -30.46
C GLN A 322 2.80 20.52 -29.29
N ALA A 323 2.06 19.41 -29.47
CA ALA A 323 1.27 18.83 -28.38
C ALA A 323 2.13 18.40 -27.18
N THR A 324 3.26 17.71 -27.44
CA THR A 324 4.21 17.35 -26.38
C THR A 324 4.91 18.55 -25.75
N ALA A 325 5.18 19.61 -26.56
CA ALA A 325 5.76 20.84 -26.03
C ALA A 325 4.72 21.63 -25.19
N GLU A 326 3.46 21.63 -25.58
CA GLU A 326 2.35 22.21 -24.81
C GLU A 326 2.11 21.44 -23.51
N GLU A 327 2.15 20.10 -23.56
CA GLU A 327 2.04 19.24 -22.40
C GLU A 327 3.23 19.44 -21.44
N ALA A 328 4.46 19.48 -21.97
CA ALA A 328 5.66 19.79 -21.20
C ALA A 328 5.66 21.23 -20.66
N ALA A 329 5.14 22.18 -21.42
CA ALA A 329 4.99 23.58 -20.98
C ALA A 329 3.93 23.70 -19.90
N SER A 330 2.81 22.97 -20.03
CA SER A 330 1.77 22.89 -19.02
C SER A 330 2.28 22.26 -17.72
N ALA A 331 3.00 21.13 -17.82
CA ALA A 331 3.63 20.48 -16.68
C ALA A 331 4.69 21.39 -16.02
N ASN A 332 5.51 22.07 -16.82
CA ASN A 332 6.51 23.00 -16.29
C ASN A 332 5.89 24.26 -15.70
N LYS A 333 4.77 24.72 -16.24
CA LYS A 333 3.98 25.81 -15.67
C LYS A 333 3.37 25.38 -14.33
N ALA A 334 2.74 24.20 -14.27
CA ALA A 334 2.21 23.64 -13.03
C ALA A 334 3.31 23.52 -11.96
N LYS A 335 4.50 23.05 -12.36
CA LYS A 335 5.67 22.96 -11.45
C LYS A 335 6.15 24.35 -11.00
N THR A 336 6.11 25.36 -11.88
CA THR A 336 6.52 26.73 -11.54
C THR A 336 5.50 27.40 -10.63
N ASP A 337 4.21 27.23 -10.92
CA ASP A 337 3.12 27.72 -10.10
C ASP A 337 3.14 27.06 -8.72
N PHE A 338 3.46 25.76 -8.66
CA PHE A 338 3.72 25.01 -7.43
C PHE A 338 4.83 25.65 -6.59
N LEU A 339 6.02 25.84 -7.17
CA LEU A 339 7.18 26.44 -6.46
C LEU A 339 6.88 27.89 -6.00
N SER A 340 6.12 28.64 -6.79
CA SER A 340 5.74 30.00 -6.44
C SER A 340 4.77 30.03 -5.25
N THR A 341 3.73 29.18 -5.28
CA THR A 341 2.76 29.05 -4.19
C THR A 341 3.43 28.56 -2.90
N MET A 342 4.29 27.54 -3.01
CA MET A 342 5.05 27.02 -1.87
C MET A 342 5.98 28.09 -1.27
N SER A 343 6.67 28.88 -2.13
CA SER A 343 7.52 29.97 -1.65
C SER A 343 6.74 31.02 -0.89
N HIS A 344 5.51 31.34 -1.35
CA HIS A 344 4.62 32.26 -0.67
C HIS A 344 4.16 31.70 0.68
N ASP A 345 3.71 30.45 0.71
CA ASP A 345 3.11 29.84 1.90
C ASP A 345 4.15 29.51 2.97
N ILE A 346 5.41 29.26 2.58
CA ILE A 346 6.56 29.19 3.49
C ILE A 346 6.94 30.57 4.02
N ARG A 347 6.95 31.60 3.18
CA ARG A 347 7.37 32.96 3.54
C ARG A 347 6.44 33.60 4.56
N THR A 348 5.13 33.34 4.47
CA THR A 348 4.12 33.96 5.34
C THR A 348 4.34 33.61 6.83
N PRO A 349 4.37 32.33 7.24
CA PRO A 349 4.66 32.00 8.63
C PRO A 349 6.08 32.38 9.06
N MET A 350 7.06 32.31 8.16
CA MET A 350 8.44 32.72 8.46
C MET A 350 8.51 34.22 8.79
N ASN A 351 7.86 35.06 8.00
CA ASN A 351 7.77 36.51 8.28
C ASN A 351 7.01 36.81 9.58
N ALA A 352 5.97 36.01 9.88
CA ALA A 352 5.26 36.13 11.15
C ALA A 352 6.18 35.80 12.34
N ILE A 353 6.95 34.73 12.27
CA ILE A 353 7.94 34.35 13.29
C ILE A 353 8.93 35.49 13.50
N ILE A 354 9.58 35.95 12.42
CA ILE A 354 10.60 37.02 12.48
C ILE A 354 9.98 38.32 13.05
N GLY A 355 8.82 38.72 12.56
CA GLY A 355 8.14 39.94 13.01
C GLY A 355 7.72 39.90 14.47
N LEU A 356 7.11 38.78 14.90
CA LEU A 356 6.69 38.59 16.29
C LEU A 356 7.87 38.47 17.25
N THR A 357 8.98 37.85 16.83
CA THR A 357 10.22 37.80 17.61
C THR A 357 10.76 39.22 17.84
N THR A 358 10.82 40.04 16.76
CA THR A 358 11.26 41.44 16.88
C THR A 358 10.33 42.28 17.77
N ILE A 359 9.02 42.02 17.75
CA ILE A 359 8.04 42.68 18.63
C ILE A 359 8.23 42.21 20.07
N ALA A 360 8.43 40.92 20.29
CA ALA A 360 8.68 40.39 21.64
C ALA A 360 9.97 40.95 22.27
N GLU A 361 11.06 41.04 21.47
CA GLU A 361 12.32 41.65 21.90
C GLU A 361 12.18 43.11 22.31
N LYS A 362 11.34 43.87 21.61
CA LYS A 362 11.10 45.30 21.96
C LYS A 362 10.20 45.47 23.17
N ASN A 363 9.38 44.49 23.51
CA ASN A 363 8.37 44.56 24.55
C ASN A 363 8.72 43.73 25.80
N LEU A 364 9.98 43.41 26.04
CA LEU A 364 10.46 42.58 27.16
C LEU A 364 9.92 43.02 28.55
N GLY A 365 9.51 44.29 28.71
CA GLY A 365 8.90 44.78 29.93
C GLY A 365 7.42 44.43 30.12
N ASP A 366 6.73 43.95 29.09
CA ASP A 366 5.32 43.54 29.13
C ASP A 366 5.24 42.01 28.99
N THR A 367 5.22 41.32 30.11
CA THR A 367 5.23 39.86 30.18
C THR A 367 4.05 39.22 29.44
N GLU A 368 2.87 39.82 29.48
CA GLU A 368 1.68 39.27 28.85
C GLU A 368 1.76 39.41 27.33
N SER A 369 2.22 40.56 26.82
CA SER A 369 2.48 40.77 25.38
C SER A 369 3.58 39.84 24.89
N VAL A 370 4.66 39.62 25.63
CA VAL A 370 5.73 38.68 25.26
C VAL A 370 5.18 37.25 25.19
N LYS A 371 4.41 36.81 26.18
CA LYS A 371 3.80 35.47 26.24
C LYS A 371 2.86 35.23 25.06
N GLU A 372 2.03 36.21 24.73
CA GLU A 372 1.12 36.10 23.57
C GLU A 372 1.89 36.06 22.23
N ASN A 373 2.98 36.84 22.11
CA ASN A 373 3.83 36.79 20.91
C ASN A 373 4.56 35.46 20.77
N LEU A 374 5.09 34.89 21.87
CA LEU A 374 5.73 33.57 21.90
C LEU A 374 4.72 32.48 21.50
N ARG A 375 3.47 32.59 22.01
CA ARG A 375 2.40 31.68 21.59
C ARG A 375 2.15 31.73 20.10
N LYS A 376 2.04 32.93 19.51
CA LYS A 376 1.87 33.13 18.05
C LYS A 376 3.07 32.66 17.25
N ILE A 377 4.29 32.83 17.73
CA ILE A 377 5.51 32.30 17.13
C ILE A 377 5.44 30.77 17.08
N SER A 378 5.10 30.14 18.22
CA SER A 378 4.95 28.69 18.29
C SER A 378 3.91 28.15 17.30
N MET A 379 2.75 28.83 17.20
CA MET A 379 1.72 28.47 16.23
C MET A 379 2.21 28.60 14.78
N ALA A 380 2.91 29.69 14.44
CA ALA A 380 3.45 29.90 13.10
C ALA A 380 4.54 28.90 12.74
N SER A 381 5.39 28.51 13.71
CA SER A 381 6.45 27.50 13.56
C SER A 381 5.85 26.10 13.31
N ASN A 382 4.84 25.73 14.11
CA ASN A 382 4.15 24.44 13.91
C ASN A 382 3.43 24.37 12.55
N HIS A 383 2.82 25.47 12.12
CA HIS A 383 2.22 25.54 10.79
C HIS A 383 3.26 25.38 9.66
N LEU A 384 4.43 26.03 9.81
CA LEU A 384 5.53 25.90 8.85
C LEU A 384 6.04 24.45 8.79
N LEU A 385 6.18 23.80 9.95
CA LEU A 385 6.63 22.41 10.03
C LEU A 385 5.64 21.47 9.33
N THR A 386 4.34 21.65 9.55
CA THR A 386 3.28 20.88 8.87
C THR A 386 3.38 21.04 7.34
N LEU A 387 3.54 22.29 6.87
CA LEU A 387 3.72 22.58 5.44
C LEU A 387 4.92 21.86 4.82
N ILE A 388 6.07 21.88 5.51
CA ILE A 388 7.28 21.21 5.05
C ILE A 388 7.05 19.70 4.97
N ASN A 389 6.43 19.11 5.99
CA ASN A 389 6.14 17.68 6.02
C ASN A 389 5.15 17.28 4.91
N ASP A 390 4.11 18.07 4.65
CA ASP A 390 3.17 17.85 3.56
C ASP A 390 3.87 17.83 2.19
N ILE A 391 4.81 18.77 1.96
CA ILE A 391 5.61 18.83 0.72
C ILE A 391 6.51 17.61 0.57
N LEU A 392 7.17 17.19 1.64
CA LEU A 392 8.02 16.00 1.66
C LEU A 392 7.22 14.73 1.40
N ASP A 393 6.04 14.61 2.01
CA ASP A 393 5.16 13.45 1.81
C ASP A 393 4.71 13.35 0.35
N ILE A 394 4.27 14.45 -0.28
CA ILE A 394 3.93 14.47 -1.71
C ILE A 394 5.12 14.07 -2.58
N SER A 395 6.31 14.61 -2.32
CA SER A 395 7.51 14.28 -3.07
C SER A 395 7.89 12.79 -2.97
N LYS A 396 7.71 12.20 -1.77
CA LYS A 396 7.93 10.76 -1.54
C LYS A 396 6.90 9.91 -2.28
N VAL A 397 5.64 10.34 -2.32
CA VAL A 397 4.57 9.66 -3.04
C VAL A 397 4.77 9.73 -4.55
N GLU A 398 5.03 10.92 -5.13
CA GLU A 398 5.28 11.07 -6.57
C GLU A 398 6.48 10.24 -7.05
N SER A 399 7.48 10.07 -6.20
CA SER A 399 8.66 9.24 -6.50
C SER A 399 8.44 7.74 -6.24
N GLY A 400 7.28 7.32 -5.73
CA GLY A 400 6.98 5.92 -5.36
C GLY A 400 7.81 5.40 -4.19
N LYS A 401 8.37 6.30 -3.37
CA LYS A 401 9.27 5.95 -2.26
C LYS A 401 8.59 5.95 -0.88
N LEU A 402 7.28 6.15 -0.83
CA LEU A 402 6.55 6.10 0.43
C LEU A 402 6.28 4.64 0.79
N ASN A 403 6.93 4.15 1.84
CA ASN A 403 6.70 2.83 2.41
C ASN A 403 5.88 2.96 3.69
N LEU A 404 4.93 2.04 3.90
CA LEU A 404 4.20 1.92 5.16
C LEU A 404 5.04 1.19 6.21
N SER A 405 4.91 1.60 7.45
CA SER A 405 5.55 0.99 8.64
C SER A 405 4.50 0.42 9.58
N PRO A 406 3.89 -0.72 9.25
CA PRO A 406 2.84 -1.27 10.08
C PRO A 406 3.39 -1.77 11.42
N GLN A 407 2.66 -1.44 12.49
CA GLN A 407 2.94 -1.86 13.86
C GLN A 407 1.63 -2.14 14.61
N THR A 408 1.72 -2.86 15.71
CA THR A 408 0.57 -3.03 16.59
C THR A 408 0.25 -1.70 17.29
N PHE A 409 -1.00 -1.26 17.21
CA PHE A 409 -1.47 -0.04 17.86
C PHE A 409 -2.85 -0.23 18.46
N SER A 410 -3.23 0.66 19.37
CA SER A 410 -4.56 0.70 19.97
C SER A 410 -5.45 1.72 19.23
N ILE A 411 -6.59 1.25 18.73
CA ILE A 411 -7.58 2.15 18.13
C ILE A 411 -8.24 3.05 19.18
N VAL A 412 -8.32 2.59 20.42
CA VAL A 412 -8.80 3.37 21.57
C VAL A 412 -7.92 4.58 21.82
N GLU A 413 -6.59 4.37 21.95
CA GLU A 413 -5.63 5.47 22.11
C GLU A 413 -5.64 6.41 20.91
N THR A 414 -5.80 5.87 19.71
CA THR A 414 -5.93 6.66 18.47
C THR A 414 -7.14 7.57 18.52
N ALA A 415 -8.32 7.06 18.90
CA ALA A 415 -9.55 7.84 19.01
C ALA A 415 -9.44 8.92 20.11
N GLU A 416 -8.89 8.59 21.28
CA GLU A 416 -8.65 9.56 22.36
C GLU A 416 -7.72 10.71 21.91
N ASN A 417 -6.64 10.38 21.21
CA ASN A 417 -5.72 11.37 20.66
C ASN A 417 -6.40 12.30 19.66
N LEU A 418 -7.27 11.76 18.79
CA LEU A 418 -8.04 12.57 17.84
C LEU A 418 -8.96 13.56 18.55
N VAL A 419 -9.68 13.10 19.58
CA VAL A 419 -10.54 13.96 20.40
C VAL A 419 -9.70 15.04 21.08
N ASN A 420 -8.62 14.67 21.76
CA ASN A 420 -7.76 15.61 22.50
C ASN A 420 -7.14 16.68 21.59
N LEU A 421 -6.64 16.30 20.43
CA LEU A 421 -6.05 17.23 19.44
C LEU A 421 -7.10 18.20 18.85
N SER A 422 -8.36 17.76 18.75
CA SER A 422 -9.43 18.57 18.15
C SER A 422 -10.08 19.52 19.16
N GLN A 423 -9.99 19.26 20.44
CA GLN A 423 -10.60 20.03 21.55
C GLN A 423 -10.41 21.56 21.47
N PRO A 424 -9.16 22.07 21.27
CA PRO A 424 -8.96 23.52 21.22
C PRO A 424 -9.77 24.19 20.09
N MET A 425 -9.80 23.57 18.92
CA MET A 425 -10.53 24.08 17.75
C MET A 425 -12.05 24.03 17.96
N ILE A 426 -12.54 22.96 18.60
CA ILE A 426 -13.96 22.77 18.94
C ILE A 426 -14.42 23.85 19.92
N LYS A 427 -13.64 24.09 20.99
CA LYS A 427 -13.92 25.13 22.00
C LYS A 427 -13.89 26.53 21.38
N GLU A 428 -12.88 26.84 20.56
CA GLU A 428 -12.72 28.16 19.91
C GLU A 428 -13.93 28.52 19.04
N LYS A 429 -14.46 27.55 18.30
CA LYS A 429 -15.60 27.77 17.39
C LYS A 429 -16.97 27.46 18.00
N ASN A 430 -17.01 26.98 19.24
CA ASN A 430 -18.25 26.53 19.91
C ASN A 430 -19.05 25.51 19.06
N ILE A 431 -18.34 24.50 18.52
CA ILE A 431 -18.91 23.44 17.67
C ILE A 431 -19.53 22.37 18.57
N ARG A 432 -20.71 21.87 18.19
CA ARG A 432 -21.26 20.63 18.77
C ARG A 432 -20.53 19.45 18.16
N PHE A 433 -19.74 18.78 18.98
CA PHE A 433 -18.92 17.66 18.56
C PHE A 433 -19.44 16.37 19.21
N ASN A 434 -19.77 15.39 18.40
CA ASN A 434 -20.18 14.08 18.82
C ASN A 434 -19.21 13.04 18.24
N PHE A 435 -18.66 12.21 19.10
CA PHE A 435 -17.81 11.08 18.68
C PHE A 435 -18.50 9.78 19.13
N ARG A 436 -18.89 8.96 18.17
CA ARG A 436 -19.57 7.69 18.40
C ARG A 436 -18.68 6.52 17.98
N THR A 437 -18.83 5.40 18.68
CA THR A 437 -18.15 4.15 18.32
C THR A 437 -19.19 3.03 18.27
N SER A 438 -19.10 2.17 17.27
CA SER A 438 -20.02 1.04 17.12
C SER A 438 -19.23 -0.26 16.99
N ARG A 439 -19.45 -1.19 17.95
CA ARG A 439 -18.91 -2.55 17.97
C ARG A 439 -17.40 -2.64 17.81
N VAL A 440 -16.64 -1.78 18.49
CA VAL A 440 -15.17 -1.85 18.49
C VAL A 440 -14.71 -2.90 19.51
N ASP A 441 -14.68 -4.16 19.09
CA ASP A 441 -14.31 -5.32 19.93
C ASP A 441 -12.82 -5.66 19.84
N LYS A 442 -12.19 -5.38 18.69
CA LYS A 442 -10.76 -5.62 18.45
C LYS A 442 -9.98 -4.32 18.60
N GLU A 443 -9.60 -4.03 19.84
CA GLU A 443 -8.96 -2.75 20.17
C GLU A 443 -7.50 -2.63 19.69
N TYR A 444 -6.80 -3.77 19.46
CA TYR A 444 -5.43 -3.79 18.97
C TYR A 444 -5.38 -4.29 17.52
N LEU A 445 -4.93 -3.41 16.64
CA LEU A 445 -4.84 -3.64 15.21
C LEU A 445 -3.40 -3.48 14.73
N TYR A 446 -3.13 -3.92 13.50
CA TYR A 446 -1.80 -3.84 12.89
C TYR A 446 -1.84 -2.95 11.64
N ALA A 447 -1.30 -1.74 11.76
CA ALA A 447 -1.20 -0.79 10.64
C ALA A 447 -0.11 0.26 10.91
N ASP A 448 0.13 1.14 9.94
CA ASP A 448 0.94 2.34 10.16
C ASP A 448 0.11 3.38 10.92
N GLN A 449 0.25 3.37 12.25
CA GLN A 449 -0.51 4.25 13.16
C GLN A 449 -0.31 5.73 12.81
N LEU A 450 0.91 6.13 12.44
CA LEU A 450 1.21 7.53 12.12
C LEU A 450 0.42 7.99 10.89
N ARG A 451 0.41 7.18 9.84
CA ARG A 451 -0.31 7.47 8.60
C ARG A 451 -1.82 7.40 8.78
N LEU A 452 -2.29 6.45 9.58
CA LEU A 452 -3.69 6.35 9.95
C LEU A 452 -4.16 7.60 10.71
N ASN A 453 -3.40 8.03 11.71
CA ASN A 453 -3.67 9.26 12.45
C ASN A 453 -3.66 10.49 11.53
N GLN A 454 -2.74 10.57 10.57
CA GLN A 454 -2.67 11.65 9.60
C GLN A 454 -3.94 11.72 8.72
N VAL A 455 -4.44 10.56 8.26
CA VAL A 455 -5.71 10.47 7.52
C VAL A 455 -6.87 10.99 8.38
N TYR A 456 -7.01 10.48 9.58
CA TYR A 456 -8.14 10.79 10.47
C TYR A 456 -8.14 12.26 10.91
N ILE A 457 -7.00 12.76 11.37
CA ILE A 457 -6.90 14.16 11.82
C ILE A 457 -7.10 15.15 10.67
N ASN A 458 -6.65 14.81 9.46
CA ASN A 458 -6.80 15.68 8.31
C ASN A 458 -8.28 15.85 7.92
N ILE A 459 -9.05 14.76 7.90
CA ILE A 459 -10.50 14.80 7.63
C ILE A 459 -11.21 15.56 8.75
N LEU A 460 -10.93 15.20 10.01
CA LEU A 460 -11.59 15.82 11.17
C LEU A 460 -11.27 17.31 11.30
N SER A 461 -10.01 17.70 11.12
CA SER A 461 -9.61 19.12 11.16
C SER A 461 -10.26 19.93 10.04
N ASN A 462 -10.44 19.34 8.85
CA ASN A 462 -11.17 19.97 7.77
C ASN A 462 -12.65 20.16 8.12
N ALA A 463 -13.33 19.15 8.65
CA ALA A 463 -14.71 19.24 9.10
C ALA A 463 -14.88 20.38 10.12
N ILE A 464 -14.04 20.43 11.17
CA ILE A 464 -14.06 21.50 12.18
C ILE A 464 -13.75 22.86 11.57
N LYS A 465 -12.76 22.91 10.66
CA LYS A 465 -12.30 24.14 10.01
C LYS A 465 -13.38 24.80 9.16
N TYR A 466 -14.13 24.02 8.40
CA TYR A 466 -15.13 24.52 7.46
C TYR A 466 -16.54 24.62 8.05
N THR A 467 -16.75 24.10 9.25
CA THR A 467 -17.99 24.28 10.01
C THR A 467 -18.05 25.68 10.62
N GLN A 468 -19.22 26.31 10.54
CA GLN A 468 -19.47 27.63 11.13
C GLN A 468 -19.57 27.53 12.66
N PRO A 469 -19.28 28.59 13.41
CA PRO A 469 -19.49 28.62 14.86
C PRO A 469 -20.92 28.21 15.23
N GLY A 470 -21.07 27.30 16.17
CA GLY A 470 -22.36 26.72 16.60
C GLY A 470 -22.87 25.59 15.73
N GLY A 471 -22.16 25.21 14.65
CA GLY A 471 -22.48 24.05 13.83
C GLY A 471 -22.16 22.71 14.51
N THR A 472 -22.38 21.61 13.78
CA THR A 472 -22.19 20.24 14.30
C THR A 472 -21.14 19.51 13.48
N VAL A 473 -20.32 18.72 14.16
CA VAL A 473 -19.41 17.74 13.56
C VAL A 473 -19.65 16.41 14.26
N ASP A 474 -20.11 15.42 13.51
CA ASP A 474 -20.34 14.06 13.96
C ASP A 474 -19.22 13.14 13.43
N VAL A 475 -18.62 12.37 14.31
CA VAL A 475 -17.64 11.33 14.00
C VAL A 475 -18.20 9.98 14.40
N ASP A 476 -18.12 9.01 13.48
CA ASP A 476 -18.56 7.65 13.73
C ASP A 476 -17.44 6.68 13.34
N LEU A 477 -17.01 5.88 14.29
CA LEU A 477 -16.00 4.86 14.13
C LEU A 477 -16.63 3.49 14.33
N ARG A 478 -16.70 2.69 13.27
CA ARG A 478 -17.35 1.38 13.26
C ARG A 478 -16.36 0.28 12.95
N GLU A 479 -16.50 -0.82 13.67
CA GLU A 479 -15.84 -2.08 13.35
C GLU A 479 -16.89 -3.05 12.80
N GLU A 480 -16.58 -3.65 11.66
CA GLU A 480 -17.41 -4.65 10.98
C GLU A 480 -16.55 -5.87 10.60
N GLU A 481 -17.18 -6.99 10.33
CA GLU A 481 -16.46 -8.15 9.81
C GLU A 481 -15.89 -7.86 8.41
N SER A 482 -14.60 -8.18 8.23
CA SER A 482 -13.95 -8.08 6.94
C SER A 482 -14.05 -9.39 6.16
N ASP A 483 -14.14 -9.29 4.82
CA ASP A 483 -14.05 -10.45 3.92
C ASP A 483 -12.66 -11.11 3.95
N LEU A 484 -11.66 -10.45 4.54
CA LEU A 484 -10.29 -10.95 4.66
C LEU A 484 -10.10 -11.69 5.98
N PRO A 485 -9.65 -12.95 5.98
CA PRO A 485 -9.41 -13.71 7.20
C PRO A 485 -8.42 -13.01 8.15
N GLY A 486 -8.78 -12.88 9.41
CA GLY A 486 -7.96 -12.24 10.43
C GLY A 486 -7.89 -10.72 10.33
N HIS A 487 -8.80 -10.09 9.58
CA HIS A 487 -8.95 -8.65 9.47
C HIS A 487 -10.30 -8.21 10.02
N VAL A 488 -10.35 -6.95 10.39
CA VAL A 488 -11.60 -6.22 10.66
C VAL A 488 -11.72 -5.07 9.70
N ARG A 489 -12.94 -4.75 9.32
CA ARG A 489 -13.26 -3.57 8.53
C ARG A 489 -13.51 -2.40 9.47
N LEU A 490 -12.64 -1.40 9.38
CA LEU A 490 -12.77 -0.18 10.14
C LEU A 490 -13.33 0.91 9.23
N THR A 491 -14.51 1.42 9.59
CA THR A 491 -15.18 2.50 8.87
C THR A 491 -15.12 3.77 9.72
N TYR A 492 -14.49 4.81 9.23
CA TYR A 492 -14.39 6.12 9.86
C TYR A 492 -15.19 7.14 9.04
N ILE A 493 -16.24 7.66 9.64
CA ILE A 493 -17.17 8.62 9.02
C ILE A 493 -17.07 9.94 9.77
N VAL A 494 -16.92 11.03 9.02
CA VAL A 494 -16.95 12.38 9.56
C VAL A 494 -17.97 13.19 8.77
N ALA A 495 -19.03 13.62 9.43
CA ALA A 495 -20.08 14.45 8.86
C ALA A 495 -20.06 15.84 9.52
N ASP A 496 -20.11 16.89 8.71
CA ASP A 496 -20.14 18.27 9.18
C ASP A 496 -21.30 19.04 8.58
N THR A 497 -21.77 20.06 9.31
CA THR A 497 -22.79 21.02 8.83
C THR A 497 -22.13 22.30 8.32
N GLY A 498 -21.00 22.16 7.67
CA GLY A 498 -20.21 23.27 7.15
C GLY A 498 -20.73 23.86 5.84
N MET A 499 -19.83 24.54 5.14
CA MET A 499 -20.21 25.21 3.90
C MET A 499 -20.41 24.27 2.70
N GLY A 500 -20.01 23.01 2.81
CA GLY A 500 -20.06 22.05 1.71
C GLY A 500 -19.15 22.41 0.54
N MET A 501 -19.13 21.55 -0.46
CA MET A 501 -18.30 21.67 -1.67
C MET A 501 -19.16 21.82 -2.93
N SER A 502 -18.66 22.54 -3.94
CA SER A 502 -19.30 22.59 -5.25
C SER A 502 -19.03 21.31 -6.05
N PRO A 503 -19.91 20.90 -6.97
CA PRO A 503 -19.69 19.73 -7.82
C PRO A 503 -18.37 19.79 -8.60
N GLU A 504 -18.00 20.98 -9.10
CA GLU A 504 -16.75 21.16 -9.85
C GLU A 504 -15.52 20.98 -8.97
N PHE A 505 -15.59 21.37 -7.68
CA PHE A 505 -14.49 21.16 -6.75
C PHE A 505 -14.39 19.70 -6.33
N MET A 506 -15.51 19.01 -6.16
CA MET A 506 -15.52 17.58 -5.83
C MET A 506 -14.77 16.72 -6.87
N GLU A 507 -14.84 17.06 -8.17
CA GLU A 507 -14.07 16.39 -9.22
C GLU A 507 -12.54 16.57 -9.07
N THR A 508 -12.11 17.62 -8.41
CA THR A 508 -10.68 17.99 -8.30
C THR A 508 -10.13 18.01 -6.88
N MET A 509 -10.96 17.75 -5.86
CA MET A 509 -10.59 17.90 -4.45
C MET A 509 -9.39 17.04 -4.00
N TYR A 510 -9.14 15.92 -4.68
CA TYR A 510 -7.98 15.05 -4.45
C TYR A 510 -6.76 15.42 -5.30
N GLN A 511 -6.85 16.43 -6.17
CA GLN A 511 -5.68 16.93 -6.89
C GLN A 511 -4.86 17.81 -5.97
N PRO A 512 -3.53 17.69 -5.97
CA PRO A 512 -2.67 18.55 -5.17
C PRO A 512 -2.94 20.03 -5.46
N PHE A 513 -2.98 20.86 -4.39
CA PHE A 513 -3.21 22.31 -4.44
C PHE A 513 -4.62 22.76 -4.88
N SER A 514 -5.54 21.83 -5.03
CA SER A 514 -6.91 22.16 -5.34
C SER A 514 -7.57 22.87 -4.17
N ARG A 515 -8.18 24.03 -4.41
CA ARG A 515 -8.92 24.82 -3.42
C ARG A 515 -10.17 25.37 -4.07
N GLN A 516 -11.26 25.35 -3.32
CA GLN A 516 -12.51 25.98 -3.79
C GLN A 516 -12.33 27.51 -3.82
N THR A 517 -12.56 28.12 -4.97
CA THR A 517 -12.46 29.56 -5.19
C THR A 517 -13.80 30.25 -4.84
N ASP A 518 -14.11 30.34 -3.56
CA ASP A 518 -15.24 31.17 -3.08
C ASP A 518 -14.69 32.27 -2.15
N SER A 519 -15.27 33.46 -2.21
CA SER A 519 -14.89 34.61 -1.39
C SER A 519 -14.97 34.30 0.13
N ARG A 520 -15.84 33.37 0.51
CA ARG A 520 -16.00 32.87 1.89
C ARG A 520 -14.90 31.91 2.32
N VAL A 521 -14.29 31.21 1.38
CA VAL A 521 -13.18 30.24 1.63
C VAL A 521 -11.83 30.94 1.69
N ASN A 522 -11.68 32.11 1.03
CA ASN A 522 -10.42 32.85 0.99
C ASN A 522 -9.92 33.34 2.37
N SER A 523 -10.78 33.37 3.39
CA SER A 523 -10.40 33.67 4.76
C SER A 523 -9.89 32.44 5.55
N VAL A 524 -10.07 31.22 5.02
CA VAL A 524 -9.72 29.98 5.69
C VAL A 524 -8.39 29.48 5.15
N GLN A 525 -7.34 29.54 5.97
CA GLN A 525 -5.97 29.18 5.62
C GLN A 525 -5.84 27.66 5.36
N GLY A 526 -5.20 27.23 4.27
CA GLY A 526 -4.95 25.81 3.99
C GLY A 526 -4.09 25.60 2.75
N THR A 527 -3.32 24.51 2.74
CA THR A 527 -2.33 24.15 1.71
C THR A 527 -2.94 23.60 0.42
N GLY A 528 -4.12 23.01 0.50
CA GLY A 528 -4.73 22.22 -0.58
C GLY A 528 -4.03 20.88 -0.85
N LEU A 529 -3.17 20.44 0.07
CA LEU A 529 -2.43 19.18 -0.03
C LEU A 529 -3.06 18.05 0.79
N GLY A 530 -3.75 18.40 1.87
CA GLY A 530 -4.23 17.43 2.85
C GLY A 530 -5.10 16.34 2.24
N LEU A 531 -6.13 16.66 1.46
CA LEU A 531 -7.01 15.64 0.85
C LEU A 531 -6.29 14.79 -0.19
N ALA A 532 -5.36 15.36 -0.95
CA ALA A 532 -4.54 14.62 -1.90
C ALA A 532 -3.67 13.58 -1.17
N ILE A 533 -3.01 13.99 -0.09
CA ILE A 533 -2.20 13.11 0.78
C ILE A 533 -3.10 12.05 1.42
N THR A 534 -4.26 12.42 1.94
CA THR A 534 -5.23 11.50 2.55
C THR A 534 -5.65 10.40 1.56
N LYS A 535 -6.03 10.77 0.33
CA LYS A 535 -6.42 9.81 -0.70
C LYS A 535 -5.30 8.82 -1.00
N GLN A 536 -4.09 9.32 -1.19
CA GLN A 536 -2.93 8.48 -1.50
C GLN A 536 -2.55 7.54 -0.34
N MET A 537 -2.66 8.02 0.91
CA MET A 537 -2.41 7.16 2.08
C MET A 537 -3.45 6.06 2.22
N VAL A 538 -4.73 6.39 2.02
CA VAL A 538 -5.80 5.40 2.02
C VAL A 538 -5.58 4.36 0.92
N ASP A 539 -5.21 4.80 -0.30
CA ASP A 539 -4.91 3.90 -1.42
C ASP A 539 -3.70 2.98 -1.13
N LEU A 540 -2.64 3.51 -0.49
CA LEU A 540 -1.48 2.70 -0.08
C LEU A 540 -1.83 1.66 1.00
N MET A 541 -2.82 1.97 1.85
CA MET A 541 -3.36 1.03 2.84
C MET A 541 -4.43 0.09 2.25
N ASN A 542 -4.62 0.10 0.92
CA ASN A 542 -5.64 -0.67 0.20
C ASN A 542 -7.08 -0.39 0.67
N GLY A 543 -7.34 0.81 1.15
CA GLY A 543 -8.66 1.27 1.58
C GLY A 543 -9.41 2.06 0.53
N THR A 544 -10.57 2.54 0.91
CA THR A 544 -11.38 3.46 0.11
C THR A 544 -11.70 4.73 0.88
N ILE A 545 -11.79 5.84 0.18
CA ILE A 545 -12.29 7.10 0.72
C ILE A 545 -13.33 7.66 -0.23
N ASP A 546 -14.52 7.89 0.31
CA ASP A 546 -15.66 8.47 -0.38
C ASP A 546 -16.05 9.80 0.26
N CYS A 547 -16.69 10.66 -0.53
CA CYS A 547 -17.11 11.97 -0.09
C CYS A 547 -18.49 12.33 -0.67
N GLU A 548 -19.41 12.66 0.19
CA GLU A 548 -20.71 13.24 -0.17
C GLU A 548 -20.75 14.68 0.34
N SER A 549 -21.05 15.64 -0.52
CA SER A 549 -21.10 17.06 -0.12
C SER A 549 -22.13 17.83 -0.92
N GLU A 550 -22.81 18.73 -0.25
CA GLU A 550 -23.74 19.68 -0.85
C GLU A 550 -23.44 21.09 -0.35
N GLN A 551 -23.27 22.03 -1.29
CA GLN A 551 -22.89 23.39 -0.96
C GLN A 551 -23.96 24.10 -0.10
N GLY A 552 -23.56 24.54 1.08
CA GLY A 552 -24.41 25.18 2.07
C GLY A 552 -25.11 24.24 3.04
N VAL A 553 -24.95 22.93 2.88
CA VAL A 553 -25.54 21.91 3.76
C VAL A 553 -24.47 21.27 4.64
N GLY A 554 -23.36 20.79 4.04
CA GLY A 554 -22.26 20.16 4.75
C GLY A 554 -21.50 19.12 3.92
N THR A 555 -20.62 18.40 4.56
CA THR A 555 -19.81 17.35 3.94
C THR A 555 -19.76 16.09 4.82
N THR A 556 -19.80 14.93 4.18
CA THR A 556 -19.55 13.63 4.82
C THR A 556 -18.42 12.94 4.11
N PHE A 557 -17.36 12.63 4.85
CA PHE A 557 -16.26 11.76 4.39
C PHE A 557 -16.41 10.40 5.04
N THR A 558 -16.21 9.36 4.23
CA THR A 558 -16.18 7.97 4.68
C THR A 558 -14.89 7.32 4.25
N VAL A 559 -14.11 6.83 5.22
CA VAL A 559 -12.88 6.05 5.00
C VAL A 559 -13.11 4.64 5.47
N ILE A 560 -12.79 3.66 4.62
CA ILE A 560 -12.93 2.24 4.89
C ILE A 560 -11.56 1.58 4.73
N LEU A 561 -11.15 0.86 5.78
CA LEU A 561 -9.87 0.14 5.81
C LEU A 561 -10.10 -1.27 6.37
N ASP A 562 -9.59 -2.28 5.68
CA ASP A 562 -9.53 -3.65 6.20
C ASP A 562 -8.17 -3.86 6.87
N LEU A 563 -8.15 -3.89 8.21
CA LEU A 563 -6.92 -3.94 9.00
C LEU A 563 -6.73 -5.30 9.69
N PRO A 564 -5.52 -5.87 9.68
CA PRO A 564 -5.21 -7.09 10.41
C PRO A 564 -5.41 -6.90 11.92
N VAL A 565 -6.01 -7.89 12.57
CA VAL A 565 -6.13 -7.94 14.03
C VAL A 565 -4.78 -8.35 14.61
N ALA A 566 -4.29 -7.62 15.60
CA ALA A 566 -3.03 -7.96 16.28
C ALA A 566 -3.22 -9.17 17.20
N ASP A 567 -2.15 -9.97 17.39
CA ASP A 567 -2.17 -11.15 18.28
C ASP A 567 -2.43 -10.78 19.75
N ARG A 568 -2.16 -9.53 20.13
CA ARG A 568 -2.38 -9.01 21.48
C ARG A 568 -3.80 -8.45 21.57
N GLN A 569 -4.73 -9.23 22.08
CA GLN A 569 -6.07 -8.76 22.48
C GLN A 569 -6.26 -8.99 23.98
N ARG A 570 -7.12 -8.18 24.61
CA ARG A 570 -7.57 -8.40 25.99
C ARG A 570 -8.84 -9.27 25.95
N GLU A 571 -8.68 -10.60 25.99
CA GLU A 571 -9.80 -11.54 25.82
C GLU A 571 -10.67 -11.72 27.08
N ASP A 572 -10.12 -11.49 28.28
CA ASP A 572 -10.77 -11.81 29.57
C ASP A 572 -11.43 -10.61 30.27
N MET A 573 -11.95 -9.62 29.51
CA MET A 573 -12.66 -8.49 30.09
C MET A 573 -14.10 -8.89 30.41
N MET A 574 -14.32 -9.44 31.61
CA MET A 574 -15.65 -9.73 32.14
C MET A 574 -15.77 -9.10 33.53
N LEU A 575 -16.81 -8.31 33.71
CA LEU A 575 -17.19 -7.77 35.02
C LEU A 575 -17.89 -8.85 35.83
N PRO A 576 -17.84 -8.79 37.17
CA PRO A 576 -18.77 -9.55 37.99
C PRO A 576 -20.23 -9.18 37.63
N ALA A 577 -21.19 -10.00 38.01
CA ALA A 577 -22.61 -9.69 37.76
C ALA A 577 -22.97 -8.38 38.51
N LEU A 578 -23.12 -7.29 37.76
CA LEU A 578 -23.40 -5.95 38.28
C LEU A 578 -24.70 -5.43 37.72
N ASP A 579 -25.46 -4.75 38.55
CA ASP A 579 -26.63 -3.97 38.16
C ASP A 579 -26.21 -2.53 37.89
N VAL A 580 -26.19 -2.12 36.65
CA VAL A 580 -25.71 -0.81 36.17
C VAL A 580 -26.88 0.04 35.71
N LEU A 581 -26.91 1.31 36.10
CA LEU A 581 -27.80 2.31 35.51
C LEU A 581 -26.94 3.21 34.62
N ILE A 582 -27.28 3.35 33.35
CA ILE A 582 -26.65 4.33 32.45
C ILE A 582 -27.65 5.42 32.06
N VAL A 583 -27.18 6.66 32.06
CA VAL A 583 -28.02 7.86 31.82
C VAL A 583 -27.31 8.76 30.82
N ASP A 584 -27.92 8.98 29.67
CA ASP A 584 -27.38 9.84 28.59
C ASP A 584 -28.58 10.33 27.73
N ASP A 585 -28.63 11.56 27.34
CA ASP A 585 -29.72 12.13 26.55
C ASP A 585 -29.63 11.79 25.05
N ASP A 586 -28.47 11.28 24.59
CA ASP A 586 -28.27 10.77 23.23
C ASP A 586 -28.64 9.26 23.18
N GLU A 587 -29.82 8.94 22.60
CA GLU A 587 -30.33 7.56 22.48
C GLU A 587 -29.34 6.62 21.74
N ILE A 588 -28.62 7.12 20.74
CA ILE A 588 -27.65 6.30 19.93
C ILE A 588 -26.42 5.96 20.78
N LEU A 589 -25.91 6.94 21.52
CA LEU A 589 -24.80 6.70 22.46
C LEU A 589 -25.23 5.75 23.57
N LEU A 590 -26.45 5.89 24.04
CA LEU A 590 -27.01 5.05 25.08
C LEU A 590 -27.10 3.59 24.62
N GLU A 591 -27.64 3.32 23.42
CA GLU A 591 -27.71 1.96 22.87
C GLU A 591 -26.30 1.33 22.77
N THR A 592 -25.34 2.08 22.24
CA THR A 592 -23.96 1.57 22.10
C THR A 592 -23.31 1.27 23.46
N ALA A 593 -23.55 2.11 24.44
CA ALA A 593 -23.02 1.92 25.79
C ALA A 593 -23.68 0.74 26.51
N ILE A 594 -24.97 0.50 26.30
CA ILE A 594 -25.70 -0.67 26.80
C ILE A 594 -25.08 -1.94 26.21
N ASP A 595 -24.96 -2.02 24.87
CA ASP A 595 -24.32 -3.17 24.18
C ASP A 595 -22.92 -3.46 24.73
N THR A 596 -22.14 -2.39 24.97
CA THR A 596 -20.79 -2.52 25.51
C THR A 596 -20.77 -3.08 26.92
N LEU A 597 -21.63 -2.55 27.83
CA LEU A 597 -21.71 -3.00 29.20
C LEU A 597 -22.27 -4.42 29.32
N GLU A 598 -23.29 -4.77 28.52
CA GLU A 598 -23.82 -6.14 28.46
C GLU A 598 -22.77 -7.14 27.94
N SER A 599 -21.93 -6.72 26.97
CA SER A 599 -20.82 -7.54 26.50
C SER A 599 -19.74 -7.77 27.57
N LEU A 600 -19.64 -6.89 28.55
CA LEU A 600 -18.81 -7.04 29.74
C LEU A 600 -19.44 -7.89 30.84
N GLY A 601 -20.74 -8.30 30.71
CA GLY A 601 -21.47 -9.15 31.65
C GLY A 601 -22.31 -8.40 32.67
N ALA A 602 -22.50 -7.08 32.51
CA ALA A 602 -23.38 -6.29 33.37
C ALA A 602 -24.88 -6.42 32.98
N SER A 603 -25.75 -6.25 33.95
CA SER A 603 -27.19 -6.07 33.75
C SER A 603 -27.47 -4.56 33.71
N VAL A 604 -28.00 -4.06 32.60
CA VAL A 604 -28.10 -2.62 32.36
C VAL A 604 -29.54 -2.14 32.34
N GLU A 605 -29.84 -1.17 33.20
CA GLU A 605 -31.04 -0.32 33.08
C GLU A 605 -30.58 1.05 32.55
N HIS A 606 -31.45 1.78 31.88
CA HIS A 606 -31.11 3.05 31.26
C HIS A 606 -32.19 4.11 31.39
N SER A 607 -31.79 5.36 31.26
CA SER A 607 -32.69 6.51 31.16
C SER A 607 -32.08 7.59 30.26
N THR A 608 -32.94 8.36 29.59
CA THR A 608 -32.51 9.53 28.79
C THR A 608 -32.60 10.84 29.57
N SER A 609 -32.91 10.78 30.87
CA SER A 609 -33.19 11.94 31.72
C SER A 609 -32.58 11.75 33.09
N GLY A 610 -31.88 12.78 33.57
CA GLY A 610 -31.35 12.78 34.93
C GLY A 610 -32.44 12.80 36.02
N LEU A 611 -33.57 13.42 35.76
CA LEU A 611 -34.71 13.41 36.68
C LEU A 611 -35.36 12.01 36.80
N GLU A 612 -35.54 11.32 35.68
CA GLU A 612 -36.01 9.95 35.65
C GLU A 612 -35.04 8.98 36.36
N ALA A 613 -33.75 9.17 36.11
CA ALA A 613 -32.70 8.41 36.78
C ALA A 613 -32.77 8.55 38.32
N LEU A 614 -33.03 9.77 38.83
CA LEU A 614 -33.20 10.00 40.26
C LEU A 614 -34.38 9.22 40.82
N GLU A 615 -35.52 9.16 40.08
CA GLU A 615 -36.69 8.34 40.50
C GLU A 615 -36.34 6.84 40.51
N MET A 616 -35.59 6.36 39.48
CA MET A 616 -35.19 4.95 39.41
C MET A 616 -34.26 4.57 40.57
N ILE A 617 -33.27 5.42 40.86
CA ILE A 617 -32.34 5.22 41.97
C ILE A 617 -33.08 5.24 43.31
N GLY A 618 -33.97 6.24 43.52
CA GLY A 618 -34.77 6.35 44.75
C GLY A 618 -35.67 5.12 44.99
N LYS A 619 -36.37 4.64 43.95
CA LYS A 619 -37.20 3.44 44.03
C LYS A 619 -36.42 2.18 44.38
N ARG A 620 -35.21 2.02 43.79
CA ARG A 620 -34.35 0.88 44.11
C ARG A 620 -33.73 0.99 45.51
N HIS A 621 -33.34 2.18 45.93
CA HIS A 621 -32.81 2.46 47.27
C HIS A 621 -33.86 2.13 48.33
N ASP A 622 -35.10 2.61 48.20
CA ASP A 622 -36.20 2.32 49.08
C ASP A 622 -36.54 0.81 49.19
N ALA A 623 -36.26 0.09 48.10
CA ALA A 623 -36.43 -1.37 48.04
C ALA A 623 -35.20 -2.15 48.61
N GLY A 624 -34.12 -1.47 48.99
CA GLY A 624 -32.90 -2.08 49.49
C GLY A 624 -32.13 -2.84 48.40
N LYS A 625 -32.25 -2.41 47.12
CA LYS A 625 -31.61 -3.01 45.94
C LYS A 625 -30.93 -1.92 45.09
N ASP A 626 -29.97 -1.26 45.67
CA ASP A 626 -29.23 -0.22 44.96
C ASP A 626 -28.54 -0.76 43.71
N TYR A 627 -28.33 0.11 42.74
CA TYR A 627 -27.40 -0.19 41.65
C TYR A 627 -25.98 -0.35 42.15
N ASP A 628 -25.19 -1.21 41.55
CA ASP A 628 -23.77 -1.35 41.87
C ASP A 628 -22.96 -0.17 41.39
N ILE A 629 -23.36 0.45 40.26
CA ILE A 629 -22.75 1.66 39.71
C ILE A 629 -23.77 2.42 38.84
N VAL A 630 -23.69 3.73 38.87
CA VAL A 630 -24.40 4.64 37.97
C VAL A 630 -23.41 5.29 37.04
N ILE A 631 -23.64 5.21 35.72
CA ILE A 631 -22.87 5.86 34.67
C ILE A 631 -23.71 7.02 34.15
N LEU A 632 -23.22 8.25 34.28
CA LEU A 632 -24.06 9.45 34.14
C LEU A 632 -23.40 10.46 33.22
N ASP A 633 -24.08 10.88 32.16
CA ASP A 633 -23.59 12.01 31.35
C ASP A 633 -23.62 13.32 32.15
N TRP A 634 -22.57 14.14 32.00
CA TRP A 634 -22.45 15.37 32.74
C TRP A 634 -23.38 16.48 32.20
N LYS A 635 -23.73 16.46 30.93
CA LYS A 635 -24.48 17.53 30.25
C LYS A 635 -25.79 17.02 29.67
N MET A 636 -26.84 17.04 30.44
CA MET A 636 -28.17 16.68 30.00
C MET A 636 -29.09 17.90 29.98
N PRO A 637 -30.13 17.93 29.13
CA PRO A 637 -30.98 19.11 28.95
C PRO A 637 -31.87 19.45 30.14
N ASP A 638 -32.26 18.45 30.96
CA ASP A 638 -33.15 18.58 32.09
C ASP A 638 -32.41 18.97 33.38
N ILE A 639 -31.37 18.26 33.74
CA ILE A 639 -30.53 18.50 34.90
C ILE A 639 -29.10 18.08 34.61
N SER A 640 -28.14 18.85 35.09
CA SER A 640 -26.71 18.47 34.87
C SER A 640 -26.32 17.22 35.64
N GLY A 641 -25.36 16.42 35.11
CA GLY A 641 -24.86 15.23 35.80
C GLY A 641 -24.35 15.55 37.22
N VAL A 642 -23.64 16.66 37.41
CA VAL A 642 -23.14 17.11 38.69
C VAL A 642 -24.28 17.40 39.69
N ASP A 643 -25.36 18.06 39.23
CA ASP A 643 -26.52 18.32 40.06
C ASP A 643 -27.31 17.05 40.34
N THR A 644 -27.35 16.15 39.37
CA THR A 644 -27.94 14.79 39.56
C THR A 644 -27.19 14.03 40.65
N ILE A 645 -25.84 14.01 40.63
CA ILE A 645 -25.02 13.39 41.68
C ILE A 645 -25.36 13.99 43.04
N ARG A 646 -25.38 15.33 43.12
CA ARG A 646 -25.68 16.03 44.35
C ARG A 646 -27.04 15.64 44.91
N LYS A 647 -28.03 15.49 44.04
CA LYS A 647 -29.37 15.02 44.44
C LYS A 647 -29.41 13.55 44.83
N ILE A 648 -28.65 12.69 44.16
CA ILE A 648 -28.51 11.27 44.56
C ILE A 648 -28.00 11.25 46.02
N ARG A 649 -27.01 12.02 46.40
CA ARG A 649 -26.46 12.03 47.75
C ARG A 649 -27.37 12.67 48.75
N THR A 650 -28.13 13.73 48.42
CA THR A 650 -28.92 14.52 49.34
C THR A 650 -30.40 14.12 49.45
N GLU A 651 -31.02 13.70 48.31
CA GLU A 651 -32.46 13.45 48.24
C GLU A 651 -32.78 11.95 48.31
N THR A 652 -31.99 11.09 47.67
CA THR A 652 -32.21 9.64 47.74
C THR A 652 -31.42 8.99 48.87
N GLY A 653 -30.31 9.59 49.30
CA GLY A 653 -29.47 9.04 50.37
C GLY A 653 -28.63 7.83 49.92
N SER A 654 -28.64 7.51 48.65
CA SER A 654 -27.86 6.40 48.11
C SER A 654 -26.38 6.70 48.01
N ASP A 655 -25.56 5.76 48.49
CA ASP A 655 -24.10 5.81 48.36
C ASP A 655 -23.58 5.10 47.10
N THR A 656 -24.45 4.73 46.17
CA THR A 656 -24.10 4.05 44.90
C THR A 656 -22.95 4.81 44.21
N PRO A 657 -21.91 4.13 43.79
CA PRO A 657 -20.83 4.73 43.04
C PRO A 657 -21.30 5.38 41.74
N VAL A 658 -20.85 6.58 41.44
CA VAL A 658 -21.20 7.31 40.22
C VAL A 658 -19.98 7.57 39.38
N LEU A 659 -19.98 7.06 38.14
CA LEU A 659 -19.02 7.32 37.09
C LEU A 659 -19.59 8.39 36.17
N LEU A 660 -18.94 9.56 36.16
CA LEU A 660 -19.38 10.66 35.31
C LEU A 660 -18.77 10.54 33.92
N VAL A 661 -19.58 10.66 32.89
CA VAL A 661 -19.19 10.60 31.48
C VAL A 661 -19.16 12.00 30.90
N SER A 662 -18.13 12.34 30.12
CA SER A 662 -18.05 13.65 29.45
C SER A 662 -17.42 13.54 28.07
N ALA A 663 -17.85 14.40 27.16
CA ALA A 663 -17.23 14.56 25.85
C ALA A 663 -15.98 15.47 25.89
N TYR A 664 -15.71 16.13 27.02
CA TYR A 664 -14.70 17.18 27.14
C TYR A 664 -13.73 16.95 28.31
N ASP A 665 -12.64 17.72 28.34
CA ASP A 665 -11.68 17.76 29.42
C ASP A 665 -12.37 18.15 30.74
N TRP A 666 -12.11 17.36 31.79
CA TRP A 666 -12.74 17.53 33.12
C TRP A 666 -12.18 18.70 33.93
N SER A 667 -11.06 19.30 33.53
CA SER A 667 -10.33 20.32 34.30
C SER A 667 -11.21 21.44 34.81
N ASP A 668 -12.30 21.73 34.09
CA ASP A 668 -13.26 22.79 34.43
C ASP A 668 -14.35 22.33 35.45
N ILE A 669 -14.58 21.01 35.57
CA ILE A 669 -15.70 20.44 36.35
C ILE A 669 -15.28 19.40 37.36
N GLU A 670 -14.04 18.97 37.36
CA GLU A 670 -13.52 17.87 38.18
C GLU A 670 -13.71 18.12 39.66
N ASP A 671 -13.34 19.31 40.11
CA ASP A 671 -13.49 19.70 41.52
C ASP A 671 -14.96 19.74 41.94
N ALA A 672 -15.82 20.35 41.10
CA ALA A 672 -17.25 20.44 41.39
C ALA A 672 -17.94 19.06 41.39
N ALA A 673 -17.51 18.14 40.51
CA ALA A 673 -18.05 16.79 40.45
C ALA A 673 -17.56 15.91 41.61
N LYS A 674 -16.30 16.03 42.00
CA LYS A 674 -15.74 15.37 43.19
C LYS A 674 -16.46 15.86 44.46
N ASP A 675 -16.64 17.19 44.58
CA ASP A 675 -17.39 17.78 45.71
C ASP A 675 -18.84 17.35 45.74
N ALA A 676 -19.45 17.05 44.56
CA ALA A 676 -20.79 16.49 44.49
C ALA A 676 -20.87 14.99 44.84
N GLY A 677 -19.73 14.29 44.92
CA GLY A 677 -19.61 12.87 45.27
C GLY A 677 -19.49 11.92 44.06
N ALA A 678 -18.92 12.38 42.93
CA ALA A 678 -18.53 11.52 41.83
C ALA A 678 -17.34 10.61 42.27
N ASN A 679 -17.40 9.34 41.83
CA ASN A 679 -16.38 8.35 42.19
C ASN A 679 -15.34 8.13 41.07
N GLY A 680 -15.65 8.55 39.85
CA GLY A 680 -14.75 8.45 38.73
C GLY A 680 -15.23 9.23 37.52
N PHE A 681 -14.37 9.27 36.53
CA PHE A 681 -14.62 9.97 35.27
C PHE A 681 -14.22 9.10 34.09
N VAL A 682 -14.98 9.13 33.00
CA VAL A 682 -14.65 8.48 31.73
C VAL A 682 -14.98 9.38 30.56
N SER A 683 -14.10 9.44 29.55
CA SER A 683 -14.33 10.24 28.34
C SER A 683 -15.17 9.49 27.31
N LYS A 684 -16.04 10.21 26.62
CA LYS A 684 -16.59 9.73 25.35
C LYS A 684 -15.47 9.78 24.28
N PRO A 685 -15.40 8.77 23.41
CA PRO A 685 -16.28 7.59 23.28
C PRO A 685 -16.01 6.49 24.31
N LEU A 686 -17.07 5.75 24.66
CA LEU A 686 -17.04 4.71 25.67
C LEU A 686 -16.55 3.38 25.08
N PHE A 687 -15.26 3.11 25.20
CA PHE A 687 -14.65 1.85 24.79
C PHE A 687 -14.77 0.78 25.87
N ARG A 688 -14.86 -0.48 25.43
CA ARG A 688 -14.99 -1.65 26.30
C ARG A 688 -13.89 -1.75 27.35
N SER A 689 -12.62 -1.59 26.97
CA SER A 689 -11.48 -1.63 27.90
C SER A 689 -11.54 -0.50 28.94
N LYS A 690 -11.94 0.70 28.52
CA LYS A 690 -12.00 1.88 29.40
C LYS A 690 -13.09 1.74 30.46
N LEU A 691 -14.27 1.28 30.04
CA LEU A 691 -15.36 0.99 30.98
C LEU A 691 -14.94 -0.10 31.96
N TYR A 692 -14.37 -1.19 31.45
CA TYR A 692 -13.88 -2.28 32.28
C TYR A 692 -12.88 -1.80 33.33
N ASP A 693 -11.84 -1.07 32.89
CA ASP A 693 -10.78 -0.57 33.78
C ASP A 693 -11.36 0.40 34.84
N LYS A 694 -12.23 1.35 34.43
CA LYS A 694 -12.81 2.35 35.35
C LYS A 694 -13.83 1.76 36.32
N ILE A 695 -14.63 0.82 35.89
CA ILE A 695 -15.58 0.13 36.78
C ILE A 695 -14.80 -0.68 37.84
N ASN A 696 -13.76 -1.42 37.44
CA ASN A 696 -12.92 -2.16 38.37
C ASN A 696 -12.14 -1.25 39.35
N GLU A 697 -11.67 -0.10 38.88
CA GLU A 697 -11.02 0.91 39.72
C GLU A 697 -11.97 1.41 40.83
N ILE A 698 -13.23 1.74 40.46
CA ILE A 698 -14.25 2.24 41.40
C ILE A 698 -14.69 1.14 42.39
N LEU A 699 -14.83 -0.10 41.93
CA LEU A 699 -15.25 -1.23 42.77
C LEU A 699 -14.11 -1.82 43.59
N GLY A 700 -12.87 -1.35 43.38
CA GLY A 700 -11.68 -1.78 44.16
C GLY A 700 -11.25 -3.21 43.84
N THR A 701 -11.59 -3.78 42.70
CA THR A 701 -11.24 -5.14 42.29
C THR A 701 -9.85 -5.28 41.70
N GLU A 702 -9.22 -4.19 41.23
CA GLU A 702 -7.81 -4.13 40.83
C GLU A 702 -7.11 -2.93 41.48
N ALA A 703 -6.03 -3.23 42.22
CA ALA A 703 -5.14 -2.18 42.73
C ALA A 703 -4.20 -1.74 41.60
N LYS A 704 -4.59 -0.77 40.79
CA LYS A 704 -3.66 -0.07 39.92
C LYS A 704 -3.02 1.08 40.68
N SER A 705 -1.70 1.07 40.70
CA SER A 705 -0.88 2.23 41.01
C SER A 705 -1.13 3.32 39.96
N VAL A 706 -1.92 4.31 40.30
CA VAL A 706 -1.99 5.57 39.53
C VAL A 706 -0.67 6.29 39.80
N GLU A 707 0.23 6.26 38.84
CA GLU A 707 1.34 7.19 38.82
C GLU A 707 0.77 8.60 38.62
N PRO A 708 1.09 9.56 39.47
CA PRO A 708 0.66 10.94 39.30
C PRO A 708 1.31 11.48 38.03
N GLU A 709 0.51 11.91 37.06
CA GLU A 709 0.94 12.42 35.75
C GLU A 709 1.93 13.58 35.79
N ASN A 710 2.18 14.18 36.95
CA ASN A 710 3.03 15.35 37.15
C ASN A 710 4.16 15.18 38.21
N ASP A 711 4.47 13.96 38.61
CA ASP A 711 5.64 13.74 39.49
C ASP A 711 6.86 13.41 38.60
N TYR A 712 7.79 14.38 38.56
CA TYR A 712 9.09 14.27 37.87
C TYR A 712 10.25 14.06 38.83
N SER A 713 9.97 13.75 40.07
CA SER A 713 11.00 13.53 41.11
C SER A 713 11.92 12.35 40.79
N ASP A 714 11.41 11.40 40.02
CA ASP A 714 12.13 10.23 39.51
C ASP A 714 13.19 10.55 38.47
N LEU A 715 13.15 11.74 37.86
CA LEU A 715 14.10 12.20 36.83
C LEU A 715 15.26 13.01 37.37
N GLN A 716 15.17 13.47 38.62
CA GLN A 716 16.20 14.28 39.22
C GLN A 716 17.52 13.52 39.36
N GLY A 717 18.60 14.15 38.93
CA GLY A 717 19.96 13.61 39.07
C GLY A 717 20.36 12.65 37.94
N ILE A 718 19.55 12.49 36.89
CA ILE A 718 19.95 11.77 35.68
C ILE A 718 20.97 12.61 34.91
N ASN A 719 22.07 11.98 34.47
CA ASN A 719 23.12 12.60 33.67
C ASN A 719 23.12 12.03 32.24
N ILE A 720 22.91 12.87 31.23
CA ILE A 720 22.81 12.48 29.82
C ILE A 720 24.00 13.04 29.04
N LEU A 721 24.66 12.19 28.26
CA LEU A 721 25.63 12.64 27.26
C LEU A 721 24.88 12.82 25.94
N ILE A 722 24.93 14.02 25.33
CA ILE A 722 24.22 14.35 24.11
C ILE A 722 25.21 14.59 22.98
N ALA A 723 25.19 13.77 21.98
CA ALA A 723 25.93 13.95 20.72
C ALA A 723 25.06 14.73 19.73
N GLU A 724 25.39 16.00 19.52
CA GLU A 724 24.67 16.92 18.64
C GLU A 724 25.67 17.97 18.11
N ASP A 725 25.76 18.09 16.78
CA ASP A 725 26.69 19.00 16.11
C ASP A 725 26.17 20.44 16.05
N ASN A 726 24.86 20.63 16.08
CA ASN A 726 24.23 21.96 16.01
C ASN A 726 24.09 22.60 17.41
N ASP A 727 24.67 23.81 17.56
CA ASP A 727 24.65 24.55 18.82
C ASP A 727 23.24 24.86 19.32
N ILE A 728 22.34 25.23 18.42
CA ILE A 728 20.95 25.58 18.76
C ILE A 728 20.18 24.36 19.23
N ASN A 729 20.32 23.23 18.53
CA ASN A 729 19.67 21.99 18.94
C ASN A 729 20.15 21.54 20.32
N TRP A 730 21.45 21.60 20.56
CA TRP A 730 22.03 21.31 21.85
C TRP A 730 21.44 22.19 22.94
N GLU A 731 21.40 23.53 22.74
CA GLU A 731 20.87 24.48 23.72
C GLU A 731 19.40 24.21 24.05
N ILE A 732 18.61 23.93 23.05
CA ILE A 732 17.18 23.58 23.21
C ILE A 732 17.02 22.31 24.04
N ILE A 733 17.70 21.23 23.67
CA ILE A 733 17.57 19.93 24.36
C ILE A 733 18.06 20.05 25.80
N SER A 734 19.25 20.65 26.02
CA SER A 734 19.83 20.78 27.35
C SER A 734 18.96 21.64 28.29
N THR A 735 18.40 22.74 27.75
CA THR A 735 17.49 23.61 28.50
C THR A 735 16.18 22.88 28.85
N MET A 736 15.57 22.14 27.88
CA MET A 736 14.36 21.36 28.14
C MET A 736 14.59 20.30 29.23
N LEU A 737 15.68 19.54 29.14
CA LEU A 737 16.02 18.51 30.14
C LEU A 737 16.30 19.14 31.54
N GLY A 738 16.96 20.30 31.55
CA GLY A 738 17.25 21.06 32.79
C GLY A 738 15.99 21.46 33.56
N MET A 739 14.85 21.70 32.87
CA MET A 739 13.57 22.01 33.54
C MET A 739 13.06 20.86 34.43
N PHE A 740 13.50 19.63 34.18
CA PHE A 740 13.14 18.41 34.91
C PHE A 740 14.24 17.94 35.88
N GLY A 741 15.30 18.75 36.08
CA GLY A 741 16.41 18.40 36.97
C GLY A 741 17.39 17.37 36.38
N ILE A 742 17.34 17.16 35.05
CA ILE A 742 18.27 16.31 34.33
C ILE A 742 19.49 17.14 33.92
N THR A 743 20.69 16.62 34.16
CA THR A 743 21.92 17.24 33.69
C THR A 743 22.38 16.66 32.39
N SER A 744 22.99 17.49 31.56
CA SER A 744 23.44 17.04 30.23
C SER A 744 24.82 17.58 29.90
N GLU A 745 25.62 16.80 29.21
CA GLU A 745 26.92 17.20 28.68
C GLU A 745 26.94 17.03 27.16
N ARG A 746 27.58 17.95 26.46
CA ARG A 746 27.65 17.95 25.00
C ARG A 746 28.85 17.16 24.48
N ALA A 747 28.63 16.44 23.39
CA ALA A 747 29.64 15.97 22.45
C ALA A 747 29.31 16.55 21.06
N GLU A 748 30.22 17.29 20.44
CA GLU A 748 29.94 17.99 19.15
C GLU A 748 29.88 17.06 17.93
N ASN A 749 30.27 15.81 18.09
CA ASN A 749 30.16 14.76 17.06
C ASN A 749 30.29 13.37 17.69
N GLY A 750 30.07 12.33 16.88
CA GLY A 750 30.15 10.95 17.35
C GLY A 750 31.51 10.52 17.87
N ARG A 751 32.62 11.07 17.30
CA ARG A 751 33.98 10.79 17.76
C ARG A 751 34.20 11.31 19.19
N ILE A 752 33.83 12.55 19.42
CA ILE A 752 33.96 13.19 20.75
C ILE A 752 33.07 12.45 21.77
N CYS A 753 31.90 12.00 21.37
CA CYS A 753 31.01 11.20 22.23
C CYS A 753 31.70 9.90 22.69
N VAL A 754 32.31 9.16 21.74
CA VAL A 754 33.06 7.93 22.05
C VAL A 754 34.26 8.24 23.00
N GLU A 755 35.02 9.31 22.72
CA GLU A 755 36.19 9.71 23.50
C GLU A 755 35.81 10.10 24.93
N LYS A 756 34.75 10.91 25.09
CA LYS A 756 34.24 11.31 26.43
C LYS A 756 33.78 10.10 27.21
N LEU A 757 33.01 9.19 26.59
CA LEU A 757 32.54 8.00 27.26
C LEU A 757 33.66 7.04 27.66
N ALA A 758 34.69 6.89 26.82
CA ALA A 758 35.85 6.05 27.12
C ALA A 758 36.73 6.60 28.24
N GLN A 759 36.69 7.92 28.52
CA GLN A 759 37.43 8.59 29.60
C GLN A 759 36.61 8.82 30.87
N ALA A 760 35.31 8.60 30.80
CA ALA A 760 34.38 8.83 31.90
C ALA A 760 34.51 7.76 32.96
N GLU A 761 34.37 8.18 34.25
CA GLU A 761 34.25 7.23 35.36
C GLU A 761 32.93 6.46 35.26
N LYS A 762 32.92 5.22 35.74
CA LYS A 762 31.71 4.39 35.72
C LYS A 762 30.56 5.09 36.47
N GLY A 763 29.45 5.29 35.78
CA GLY A 763 28.25 5.94 36.32
C GLY A 763 28.21 7.47 36.12
N SER A 764 29.16 8.04 35.36
CA SER A 764 29.12 9.49 35.01
C SER A 764 27.92 9.84 34.13
N TYR A 765 27.45 8.91 33.32
CA TYR A 765 26.28 9.09 32.46
C TYR A 765 25.31 7.91 32.60
N ASP A 766 24.02 8.18 32.57
CA ASP A 766 22.97 7.20 32.67
C ASP A 766 22.53 6.71 31.28
N LEU A 767 22.55 7.59 30.27
CA LEU A 767 22.20 7.30 28.87
C LEU A 767 22.83 8.33 27.92
N ILE A 768 22.80 8.00 26.63
CA ILE A 768 23.29 8.85 25.55
C ILE A 768 22.13 9.20 24.62
N PHE A 769 21.98 10.47 24.27
CA PHE A 769 21.25 10.91 23.09
C PHE A 769 22.21 11.10 21.93
N MET A 770 21.95 10.43 20.81
CA MET A 770 22.88 10.36 19.68
C MET A 770 22.20 10.84 18.40
N ASP A 771 22.62 11.98 17.88
CA ASP A 771 22.22 12.36 16.51
C ASP A 771 22.83 11.38 15.51
N ILE A 772 22.02 10.99 14.53
CA ILE A 772 22.46 10.06 13.48
C ILE A 772 23.39 10.77 12.50
N GLN A 773 23.07 12.01 12.10
CA GLN A 773 23.79 12.74 11.07
C GLN A 773 24.69 13.78 11.70
N MET A 774 25.96 13.44 11.89
CA MET A 774 26.99 14.33 12.41
C MET A 774 28.25 14.27 11.54
N PRO A 775 29.01 15.35 11.46
CA PRO A 775 30.31 15.38 10.80
C PRO A 775 31.36 14.51 11.50
N GLU A 776 32.41 14.13 10.80
CA GLU A 776 33.56 13.32 11.25
C GLU A 776 33.18 11.87 11.59
N MET A 777 32.18 11.64 12.41
CA MET A 777 31.65 10.32 12.75
C MET A 777 30.17 10.42 13.02
N ASN A 778 29.36 9.72 12.19
CA ASN A 778 27.92 9.65 12.34
C ASN A 778 27.51 8.83 13.58
N GLY A 779 26.24 8.96 13.99
CA GLY A 779 25.75 8.32 15.22
C GLY A 779 25.74 6.79 15.16
N LEU A 780 25.51 6.19 13.99
CA LEU A 780 25.53 4.74 13.80
C LEU A 780 26.93 4.16 14.02
N ASP A 781 27.94 4.81 13.43
CA ASP A 781 29.34 4.40 13.60
C ASP A 781 29.87 4.66 15.01
N ALA A 782 29.42 5.77 15.64
CA ALA A 782 29.73 6.04 17.04
C ALA A 782 29.14 4.97 17.96
N THR A 783 27.89 4.58 17.73
CA THR A 783 27.22 3.52 18.50
C THR A 783 27.93 2.19 18.36
N ARG A 784 28.27 1.77 17.11
CA ARG A 784 29.04 0.54 16.88
C ARG A 784 30.36 0.55 17.64
N LYS A 785 31.08 1.67 17.64
CA LYS A 785 32.34 1.81 18.41
C LYS A 785 32.10 1.75 19.91
N ILE A 786 31.07 2.42 20.43
CA ILE A 786 30.71 2.35 21.85
C ILE A 786 30.45 0.91 22.26
N ARG A 787 29.72 0.14 21.46
CA ARG A 787 29.42 -1.27 21.75
C ARG A 787 30.64 -2.17 21.74
N THR A 788 31.78 -1.72 21.19
CA THR A 788 33.05 -2.46 21.17
C THR A 788 34.06 -1.97 22.22
N LEU A 789 33.71 -1.06 23.11
CA LEU A 789 34.57 -0.61 24.18
C LEU A 789 34.80 -1.72 25.22
N ASP A 790 36.03 -1.79 25.77
CA ASP A 790 36.41 -2.84 26.72
C ASP A 790 35.72 -2.69 28.08
N ASP A 791 35.28 -1.48 28.44
CA ASP A 791 34.52 -1.25 29.67
C ASP A 791 33.07 -1.75 29.55
N PRO A 792 32.65 -2.72 30.36
CA PRO A 792 31.28 -3.25 30.29
C PRO A 792 30.19 -2.20 30.59
N TRP A 793 30.48 -1.20 31.39
CA TRP A 793 29.56 -0.09 31.68
C TRP A 793 29.38 0.78 30.42
N ALA A 794 30.47 1.23 29.84
CA ALA A 794 30.43 2.08 28.65
C ALA A 794 29.81 1.36 27.46
N SER A 795 30.16 0.09 27.23
CA SER A 795 29.63 -0.69 26.11
C SER A 795 28.16 -1.04 26.26
N SER A 796 27.60 -1.06 27.49
CA SER A 796 26.20 -1.36 27.77
C SER A 796 25.32 -0.13 28.02
N ILE A 797 25.86 1.08 27.95
CA ILE A 797 25.09 2.32 28.20
C ILE A 797 23.93 2.45 27.21
N PRO A 798 22.71 2.80 27.62
CA PRO A 798 21.62 3.02 26.71
C PRO A 798 21.93 4.17 25.74
N ILE A 799 21.59 3.97 24.48
CA ILE A 799 21.75 4.97 23.42
C ILE A 799 20.41 5.16 22.75
N ILE A 800 19.89 6.36 22.76
CA ILE A 800 18.68 6.77 22.07
C ILE A 800 19.09 7.58 20.84
N ALA A 801 18.67 7.14 19.68
CA ALA A 801 18.87 7.89 18.43
C ALA A 801 18.05 9.19 18.43
N MET A 802 18.62 10.27 17.96
CA MET A 802 17.90 11.48 17.55
C MET A 802 17.91 11.52 16.01
N THR A 803 16.74 11.43 15.39
CA THR A 803 16.63 11.33 13.93
C THR A 803 15.77 12.45 13.35
N ALA A 804 16.16 12.97 12.19
CA ALA A 804 15.34 13.92 11.44
C ALA A 804 14.12 13.24 10.78
N ASP A 805 14.15 11.92 10.66
CA ASP A 805 13.12 11.14 9.98
C ASP A 805 12.72 9.95 10.87
N ALA A 806 11.46 9.90 11.30
CA ALA A 806 10.90 8.85 12.15
C ALA A 806 10.58 7.55 11.41
N PHE A 807 11.03 7.40 10.15
CA PHE A 807 10.67 6.26 9.31
C PHE A 807 11.45 4.98 9.61
N SER A 808 10.77 3.85 9.40
CA SER A 808 11.19 2.51 9.81
C SER A 808 12.57 2.04 9.31
N GLU A 809 13.04 2.51 8.16
CA GLU A 809 14.37 2.13 7.65
C GLU A 809 15.49 2.64 8.56
N ASN A 810 15.41 3.90 8.97
CA ASN A 810 16.38 4.51 9.89
C ASN A 810 16.30 3.91 11.29
N VAL A 811 15.09 3.58 11.77
CA VAL A 811 14.89 2.93 13.07
C VAL A 811 15.51 1.53 13.10
N THR A 812 15.31 0.75 12.04
CA THR A 812 15.89 -0.58 11.93
C THR A 812 17.42 -0.53 11.88
N GLU A 813 18.00 0.45 11.19
CA GLU A 813 19.45 0.66 11.17
C GLU A 813 20.00 1.06 12.56
N CYS A 814 19.29 1.90 13.31
CA CYS A 814 19.65 2.28 14.66
C CYS A 814 19.68 1.08 15.62
N LEU A 815 18.64 0.26 15.60
CA LEU A 815 18.56 -0.96 16.41
C LEU A 815 19.65 -1.97 16.01
N ASN A 816 19.91 -2.15 14.71
CA ASN A 816 20.99 -3.01 14.24
C ASN A 816 22.38 -2.51 14.59
N ALA A 817 22.56 -1.18 14.75
CA ALA A 817 23.79 -0.59 15.25
C ALA A 817 23.98 -0.78 16.77
N GLY A 818 22.93 -1.21 17.50
CA GLY A 818 22.94 -1.44 18.93
C GLY A 818 22.36 -0.30 19.76
N MET A 819 21.54 0.59 19.20
CA MET A 819 20.78 1.61 19.94
C MET A 819 19.56 0.98 20.62
N ASN A 820 19.06 1.63 21.69
CA ASN A 820 18.00 1.14 22.56
C ASN A 820 16.64 1.80 22.30
N GLY A 821 16.61 2.87 21.52
CA GLY A 821 15.40 3.61 21.18
C GLY A 821 15.70 4.74 20.20
N HIS A 822 14.66 5.47 19.84
CA HIS A 822 14.79 6.63 18.96
C HIS A 822 13.80 7.74 19.33
N ILE A 823 14.16 8.98 19.02
CA ILE A 823 13.34 10.19 19.18
C ILE A 823 13.44 10.97 17.87
N ALA A 824 12.30 11.38 17.33
CA ALA A 824 12.24 12.20 16.13
C ALA A 824 12.54 13.67 16.45
N LYS A 825 13.24 14.37 15.56
CA LYS A 825 13.38 15.82 15.56
C LYS A 825 12.22 16.45 14.77
N PRO A 826 11.56 17.54 15.24
CA PRO A 826 11.89 18.29 16.45
C PRO A 826 11.50 17.54 17.73
N ILE A 827 12.30 17.74 18.75
CA ILE A 827 12.21 16.99 20.01
C ILE A 827 10.97 17.40 20.79
N ASP A 828 10.09 16.45 21.08
CA ASP A 828 9.00 16.57 22.04
C ASP A 828 9.46 16.09 23.42
N ILE A 829 9.47 16.99 24.37
CA ILE A 829 9.95 16.71 25.74
C ILE A 829 9.13 15.61 26.43
N LYS A 830 7.82 15.49 26.14
CA LYS A 830 6.98 14.45 26.72
C LYS A 830 7.40 13.05 26.23
N LEU A 831 7.71 12.93 24.94
CA LEU A 831 8.23 11.69 24.37
C LEU A 831 9.62 11.35 24.91
N VAL A 832 10.46 12.36 25.08
CA VAL A 832 11.80 12.21 25.71
C VAL A 832 11.67 11.63 27.11
N ILE A 833 10.80 12.21 27.93
CA ILE A 833 10.58 11.75 29.32
C ILE A 833 10.04 10.33 29.35
N LYS A 834 9.07 10.02 28.49
CA LYS A 834 8.52 8.66 28.35
C LYS A 834 9.62 7.65 28.01
N GLU A 835 10.50 8.00 27.08
CA GLU A 835 11.58 7.11 26.65
C GLU A 835 12.66 6.93 27.73
N ILE A 836 13.00 7.99 28.48
CA ILE A 836 13.89 7.91 29.63
C ILE A 836 13.31 6.99 30.70
N ARG A 837 12.01 7.10 31.02
CA ARG A 837 11.32 6.24 32.00
C ARG A 837 11.33 4.79 31.55
N ARG A 838 11.01 4.51 30.28
CA ARG A 838 11.06 3.15 29.71
C ARG A 838 12.43 2.49 29.92
N ILE A 839 13.50 3.19 29.57
CA ILE A 839 14.87 2.68 29.73
C ILE A 839 15.23 2.47 31.19
N LYS A 840 14.73 3.34 32.07
CA LYS A 840 15.00 3.22 33.53
C LYS A 840 14.25 2.01 34.13
N GLU A 841 13.05 1.71 33.65
CA GLU A 841 12.28 0.52 34.05
C GLU A 841 12.93 -0.78 33.55
N GLU A 842 13.39 -0.83 32.31
CA GLU A 842 14.12 -1.97 31.74
C GLU A 842 15.45 -2.29 32.48
N ARG A 843 16.00 -1.31 33.19
CA ARG A 843 17.24 -1.45 34.02
C ARG A 843 16.99 -1.72 35.49
N ARG A 844 15.75 -1.73 35.98
CA ARG A 844 15.47 -2.16 37.35
C ARG A 844 15.75 -3.67 37.45
N PRO A 845 16.64 -4.11 38.39
CA PRO A 845 17.09 -5.50 38.52
C PRO A 845 15.95 -6.46 38.85
#